data_eecc3dc2fcbbb2a15a597f13df8a3a74
#
_entry.id   eecc3dc2fcbbb2a15a597f13df8a3a74
#
_cell.length_a   1.000
_cell.length_b   1.000
_cell.length_c   1.000
_cell.angle_alpha   90.00
_cell.angle_beta   90.00
_cell.angle_gamma   90.00
#
_symmetry.space_group_name_H-M   'P 1'
#
loop_
_entity.id
_entity.type
_entity.pdbx_description
1 polymer ?
#
loop_
_entity_poly.entity_id
_entity_poly.type
_entity_poly.pdbx_seq_one_letter_code
_entity_poly.pdbx_strand_id
1 'polypeptide(L)'
;MKELPLAGALLGAWLSWSSAASAQAPKASASAPAPTSTAPAASAELAEKPPAVAAKPAVDSTDTRGVAMRAYQAALDKQKLSASVPLSLQRIRDELGSIEEKIGSGRRDEAIGDLVYIVESPRFDPFKNSDEGRAAIYWLGDALGRGGAYQPARGYLSQLLTGSPSDIWYRRAVHSLVDFALESDEPQLMLSDLKAVGPGAPDEVTGDVAYLTGRVAELEKRPDDALQAYATVSAKSRFWAQATYLSGVIAVERKDYKQGEALFCKVADPKQTPKKAPLFGGTDFFRVRDLARLGLGRVAHEQYRFDDARYYYYLVPHDSDNLPEALYETATTRYEAKDYDGAREAIDDLKRLKLEHGYQDETYILDAYIDLATCHFPQADAKLNAFLERYDPVRDAARQLSSDDAAIQKLVSAVRTSTDPASAGLGVSEETARSLGALVRMDAAYGRAARRLAELDHQQSGLRRAMGDLDNASERLASPKSLRPQSKQALGQSELDKVERIESQIAELKRLLREAERAANGKPPADLDALKKELESLQIRARAARAALPSKVGVAGSKGEDLAGLLATDRERATELYNEAQKLRVAVEAQELSLAKDTLTRLDRRLSRLLRRARLGRIETVLGKKRSLEIEVEALSQGLLPQTIIDSLDAARYLGDDEEYWPFEGEDWSDEYVGGENLK
;
A
#
# COMPACT_ATOMS: atom_id res chain seq x y z
N MET A 1 25.20 -30.62 -23.97
CA MET A 1 25.22 -29.75 -22.81
C MET A 1 23.82 -29.79 -22.20
N LYS A 2 23.70 -30.14 -20.94
CA LYS A 2 22.39 -30.28 -20.27
C LYS A 2 21.85 -28.88 -20.00
N GLU A 3 20.73 -28.55 -20.61
CA GLU A 3 19.97 -27.35 -20.38
C GLU A 3 19.51 -27.31 -18.90
N LEU A 4 19.94 -26.31 -18.15
CA LEU A 4 19.39 -25.98 -16.83
C LEU A 4 18.12 -25.16 -17.05
N PRO A 5 16.94 -25.60 -16.62
CA PRO A 5 15.70 -24.92 -16.92
C PRO A 5 15.57 -23.60 -16.14
N LEU A 6 15.27 -22.53 -16.85
CA LEU A 6 14.81 -21.23 -16.33
C LEU A 6 13.48 -21.37 -15.56
N ALA A 7 12.72 -22.43 -15.80
CA ALA A 7 11.42 -22.73 -15.21
C ALA A 7 11.37 -22.70 -13.66
N GLY A 8 12.50 -23.00 -12.98
CA GLY A 8 12.55 -22.96 -11.52
C GLY A 8 12.48 -21.55 -10.90
N ALA A 9 12.79 -20.50 -11.68
CA ALA A 9 12.76 -19.11 -11.17
C ALA A 9 11.36 -18.49 -11.25
N LEU A 10 10.56 -18.87 -12.25
CA LEU A 10 9.19 -18.37 -12.43
C LEU A 10 8.22 -18.96 -11.40
N LEU A 11 8.37 -20.23 -11.01
CA LEU A 11 7.60 -20.83 -9.92
C LEU A 11 7.85 -20.14 -8.57
N GLY A 12 9.09 -19.70 -8.32
CA GLY A 12 9.42 -18.92 -7.12
C GLY A 12 8.78 -17.53 -7.10
N ALA A 13 8.64 -16.88 -8.25
CA ALA A 13 7.98 -15.58 -8.38
C ALA A 13 6.44 -15.70 -8.26
N TRP A 14 5.89 -16.78 -8.78
CA TRP A 14 4.44 -17.06 -8.72
C TRP A 14 3.94 -17.28 -7.27
N LEU A 15 4.70 -18.05 -6.49
CA LEU A 15 4.40 -18.30 -5.07
C LEU A 15 4.58 -17.06 -4.17
N SER A 16 5.43 -16.12 -4.57
CA SER A 16 5.62 -14.88 -3.81
C SER A 16 4.59 -13.79 -4.11
N TRP A 17 3.89 -13.89 -5.25
CA TRP A 17 2.91 -12.87 -5.67
C TRP A 17 1.47 -13.17 -5.24
N SER A 18 1.07 -14.44 -5.18
CA SER A 18 -0.19 -14.82 -4.53
C SER A 18 -0.21 -14.46 -3.04
N SER A 19 0.95 -14.36 -2.39
CA SER A 19 1.08 -13.88 -1.01
C SER A 19 1.19 -12.36 -0.85
N ALA A 20 1.41 -11.59 -1.92
CA ALA A 20 1.41 -10.11 -1.85
C ALA A 20 0.01 -9.51 -1.65
N ALA A 21 -1.06 -10.26 -1.96
CA ALA A 21 -2.43 -9.90 -1.60
C ALA A 21 -2.80 -10.32 -0.16
N SER A 22 -1.94 -11.06 0.55
CA SER A 22 -2.24 -11.57 1.90
C SER A 22 -0.99 -12.01 2.66
N ALA A 23 -0.01 -11.11 2.87
CA ALA A 23 1.13 -11.42 3.71
C ALA A 23 0.81 -11.14 5.18
N GLN A 24 0.43 -12.20 5.92
CA GLN A 24 0.54 -12.23 7.38
C GLN A 24 1.93 -12.70 7.79
N ALA A 25 2.43 -12.15 8.90
CA ALA A 25 3.66 -12.59 9.53
C ALA A 25 3.56 -14.07 9.94
N PRO A 26 4.64 -14.86 9.82
CA PRO A 26 4.61 -16.25 10.22
C PRO A 26 4.55 -16.35 11.75
N LYS A 27 3.45 -16.91 12.27
CA LYS A 27 3.44 -17.49 13.63
C LYS A 27 4.29 -18.74 13.58
N ALA A 28 5.31 -18.81 14.41
CA ALA A 28 6.13 -20.01 14.64
C ALA A 28 5.23 -21.16 15.06
N SER A 29 5.16 -22.21 14.23
CA SER A 29 4.59 -23.49 14.61
C SER A 29 5.72 -24.45 14.97
N ALA A 30 5.63 -24.98 16.17
CA ALA A 30 6.48 -25.99 16.73
C ALA A 30 6.19 -27.37 16.12
N SER A 31 7.23 -28.19 16.14
CA SER A 31 7.31 -29.64 16.30
C SER A 31 7.56 -30.51 15.07
N ALA A 32 8.80 -30.99 15.00
CA ALA A 32 9.11 -32.36 14.64
C ALA A 32 10.21 -32.89 15.59
N PRO A 33 10.28 -34.21 15.86
CA PRO A 33 10.93 -34.73 17.06
C PRO A 33 12.44 -34.87 16.96
N ALA A 34 13.09 -34.67 18.11
CA ALA A 34 14.52 -34.76 18.32
C ALA A 34 15.04 -36.21 18.39
N PRO A 35 16.30 -36.44 18.07
CA PRO A 35 17.04 -37.55 18.65
C PRO A 35 17.77 -37.09 19.93
N THR A 36 17.67 -37.92 20.93
CA THR A 36 18.32 -37.86 22.25
C THR A 36 19.83 -37.83 22.17
N SER A 37 20.46 -36.87 22.88
CA SER A 37 21.83 -36.96 23.35
C SER A 37 21.94 -36.24 24.71
N THR A 38 22.44 -36.97 25.67
CA THR A 38 22.67 -36.65 27.09
C THR A 38 23.92 -35.83 27.34
N ALA A 39 23.81 -34.77 28.18
CA ALA A 39 24.63 -34.34 29.32
C ALA A 39 24.94 -32.84 29.34
N PRO A 40 25.38 -32.24 30.49
CA PRO A 40 24.65 -32.05 31.73
C PRO A 40 24.40 -30.55 32.08
N ALA A 41 23.61 -30.33 33.12
CA ALA A 41 23.08 -29.07 33.63
C ALA A 41 24.13 -27.99 33.92
N ALA A 42 23.80 -26.76 33.46
CA ALA A 42 24.22 -25.51 34.10
C ALA A 42 22.96 -24.64 34.28
N SER A 43 22.77 -24.22 35.52
CA SER A 43 21.65 -23.43 36.01
C SER A 43 21.56 -22.10 35.26
N ALA A 44 20.47 -21.86 34.59
CA ALA A 44 20.06 -20.54 34.11
C ALA A 44 18.77 -20.14 34.82
N GLU A 45 18.84 -19.02 35.49
CA GLU A 45 17.79 -18.31 36.19
C GLU A 45 16.55 -18.15 35.29
N LEU A 46 15.41 -18.60 35.81
CA LEU A 46 14.08 -18.41 35.22
C LEU A 46 13.75 -16.91 35.23
N ALA A 47 13.85 -16.28 34.08
CA ALA A 47 13.16 -15.02 33.83
C ALA A 47 11.65 -15.29 33.83
N GLU A 48 10.96 -14.86 34.86
CA GLU A 48 9.52 -14.92 34.99
C GLU A 48 8.88 -14.21 33.79
N LYS A 49 8.08 -14.99 33.05
CA LYS A 49 7.18 -14.48 32.00
C LYS A 49 6.20 -13.52 32.68
N PRO A 50 6.06 -12.26 32.23
CA PRO A 50 5.10 -11.35 32.81
C PRO A 50 3.69 -11.98 32.74
N PRO A 51 2.87 -11.86 33.78
CA PRO A 51 1.54 -12.44 33.82
C PRO A 51 0.73 -11.88 32.63
N ALA A 52 0.09 -12.78 31.89
CA ALA A 52 -0.86 -12.39 30.85
C ALA A 52 -1.91 -11.51 31.50
N VAL A 53 -1.89 -10.22 31.20
CA VAL A 53 -2.96 -9.31 31.59
C VAL A 53 -4.21 -9.85 30.91
N ALA A 54 -5.14 -10.37 31.71
CA ALA A 54 -6.44 -10.79 31.23
C ALA A 54 -7.03 -9.58 30.48
N ALA A 55 -7.23 -9.72 29.17
CA ALA A 55 -7.87 -8.71 28.36
C ALA A 55 -9.24 -8.43 29.01
N LYS A 56 -9.44 -7.21 29.50
CA LYS A 56 -10.76 -6.74 29.88
C LYS A 56 -11.67 -6.99 28.68
N PRO A 57 -12.91 -7.52 28.88
CA PRO A 57 -13.83 -7.68 27.77
C PRO A 57 -13.92 -6.34 27.04
N ALA A 58 -13.81 -6.37 25.72
CA ALA A 58 -13.91 -5.17 24.90
C ALA A 58 -15.28 -4.53 25.17
N VAL A 59 -15.30 -3.44 25.92
CA VAL A 59 -16.51 -2.64 26.13
C VAL A 59 -16.89 -2.09 24.77
N ASP A 60 -18.12 -2.28 24.36
CA ASP A 60 -18.63 -1.73 23.10
C ASP A 60 -18.40 -0.21 23.12
N SER A 61 -17.54 0.26 22.22
CA SER A 61 -17.10 1.67 22.19
C SER A 61 -18.26 2.62 21.88
N THR A 62 -19.33 2.15 21.20
CA THR A 62 -20.54 2.94 20.90
C THR A 62 -21.38 3.16 22.14
N ASP A 63 -21.54 2.12 22.98
CA ASP A 63 -22.31 2.22 24.23
C ASP A 63 -21.63 3.18 25.21
N THR A 64 -20.30 3.16 25.30
CA THR A 64 -19.54 4.08 26.16
C THR A 64 -19.71 5.54 25.74
N ARG A 65 -19.78 5.84 24.43
CA ARG A 65 -20.00 7.18 23.91
C ARG A 65 -21.40 7.68 24.21
N GLY A 66 -22.42 6.87 23.95
CA GLY A 66 -23.81 7.21 24.26
C GLY A 66 -24.01 7.49 25.74
N VAL A 67 -23.37 6.72 26.63
CA VAL A 67 -23.37 6.97 28.08
C VAL A 67 -22.71 8.29 28.40
N ALA A 68 -21.54 8.60 27.83
CA ALA A 68 -20.84 9.87 28.05
C ALA A 68 -21.68 11.06 27.55
N MET A 69 -22.26 11.00 26.36
CA MET A 69 -23.08 12.06 25.80
C MET A 69 -24.35 12.31 26.63
N ARG A 70 -25.01 11.25 27.12
CA ARG A 70 -26.16 11.38 28.05
C ARG A 70 -25.75 12.04 29.36
N ALA A 71 -24.58 11.70 29.90
CA ALA A 71 -24.05 12.32 31.12
C ALA A 71 -23.74 13.81 30.91
N TYR A 72 -23.12 14.18 29.78
CA TYR A 72 -22.90 15.58 29.43
C TYR A 72 -24.21 16.36 29.27
N GLN A 73 -25.20 15.81 28.56
CA GLN A 73 -26.50 16.44 28.38
C GLN A 73 -27.20 16.65 29.72
N ALA A 74 -27.23 15.66 30.59
CA ALA A 74 -27.80 15.77 31.93
C ALA A 74 -27.10 16.84 32.78
N ALA A 75 -25.76 16.91 32.72
CA ALA A 75 -24.99 17.95 33.41
C ALA A 75 -25.27 19.36 32.86
N LEU A 76 -25.37 19.52 31.54
CA LEU A 76 -25.74 20.79 30.89
C LEU A 76 -27.15 21.24 31.28
N ASP A 77 -28.14 20.35 31.27
CA ASP A 77 -29.52 20.64 31.64
C ASP A 77 -29.62 21.00 33.14
N LYS A 78 -28.93 20.26 34.01
CA LYS A 78 -28.88 20.53 35.46
C LYS A 78 -28.31 21.92 35.76
N GLN A 79 -27.28 22.32 35.00
CA GLN A 79 -26.67 23.65 35.16
C GLN A 79 -27.35 24.75 34.34
N LYS A 80 -28.42 24.45 33.62
CA LYS A 80 -29.14 25.37 32.73
C LYS A 80 -28.24 26.01 31.66
N LEU A 81 -27.24 25.28 31.21
CA LEU A 81 -26.27 25.74 30.21
C LEU A 81 -26.64 25.34 28.79
N SER A 82 -27.58 24.42 28.59
CA SER A 82 -28.02 24.02 27.28
C SER A 82 -29.14 24.92 26.76
N ALA A 83 -28.87 25.62 25.67
CA ALA A 83 -29.94 26.15 24.84
C ALA A 83 -30.54 24.95 24.08
N SER A 84 -31.69 24.47 24.55
CA SER A 84 -32.34 23.29 23.97
C SER A 84 -32.98 23.64 22.62
N VAL A 85 -32.18 23.57 21.55
CA VAL A 85 -32.75 23.55 20.21
C VAL A 85 -33.21 22.10 19.96
N PRO A 86 -34.51 21.88 19.76
CA PRO A 86 -35.03 20.53 19.54
C PRO A 86 -34.42 19.97 18.24
N LEU A 87 -33.99 18.69 18.27
CA LEU A 87 -33.64 17.96 17.08
C LEU A 87 -34.92 17.65 16.28
N SER A 88 -34.89 17.87 14.97
CA SER A 88 -35.99 17.54 14.05
C SER A 88 -35.44 16.84 12.81
N LEU A 89 -36.28 16.11 12.09
CA LEU A 89 -35.89 15.44 10.84
C LEU A 89 -35.33 16.45 9.83
N GLN A 90 -35.95 17.63 9.71
CA GLN A 90 -35.45 18.65 8.79
C GLN A 90 -34.05 19.11 9.17
N ARG A 91 -33.80 19.33 10.47
CA ARG A 91 -32.48 19.71 10.93
C ARG A 91 -31.43 18.64 10.68
N ILE A 92 -31.78 17.37 10.94
CA ILE A 92 -30.85 16.24 10.63
C ILE A 92 -30.53 16.23 9.13
N ARG A 93 -31.50 16.43 8.26
CA ARG A 93 -31.32 16.51 6.80
C ARG A 93 -30.41 17.65 6.38
N ASP A 94 -30.63 18.85 6.94
CA ASP A 94 -29.83 20.04 6.63
C ASP A 94 -28.36 19.84 7.09
N GLU A 95 -28.14 19.27 8.27
CA GLU A 95 -26.81 18.96 8.79
C GLU A 95 -26.13 17.87 7.95
N LEU A 96 -26.86 16.82 7.51
CA LEU A 96 -26.32 15.78 6.63
C LEU A 96 -25.82 16.36 5.30
N GLY A 97 -26.53 17.31 4.70
CA GLY A 97 -26.07 17.99 3.48
C GLY A 97 -24.71 18.69 3.69
N SER A 98 -24.55 19.39 4.82
CA SER A 98 -23.27 20.01 5.19
C SER A 98 -22.17 18.99 5.47
N ILE A 99 -22.52 17.87 6.08
CA ILE A 99 -21.59 16.77 6.39
C ILE A 99 -21.09 16.09 5.10
N GLU A 100 -21.97 15.83 4.14
CA GLU A 100 -21.60 15.28 2.82
C GLU A 100 -20.64 16.20 2.09
N GLU A 101 -20.85 17.54 2.14
CA GLU A 101 -19.92 18.51 1.58
C GLU A 101 -18.55 18.47 2.27
N LYS A 102 -18.51 18.36 3.60
CA LYS A 102 -17.26 18.24 4.37
C LYS A 102 -16.50 16.97 4.00
N ILE A 103 -17.18 15.83 3.88
CA ILE A 103 -16.59 14.56 3.46
C ILE A 103 -16.02 14.69 2.03
N GLY A 104 -16.79 15.25 1.10
CA GLY A 104 -16.38 15.46 -0.29
C GLY A 104 -15.19 16.44 -0.42
N SER A 105 -15.05 17.40 0.49
CA SER A 105 -13.91 18.34 0.54
C SER A 105 -12.70 17.83 1.37
N GLY A 106 -12.73 16.60 1.85
CA GLY A 106 -11.64 15.99 2.63
C GLY A 106 -11.59 16.40 4.12
N ARG A 107 -12.56 17.20 4.61
CA ARG A 107 -12.68 17.61 6.01
C ARG A 107 -13.38 16.54 6.87
N ARG A 108 -12.86 15.32 6.81
CA ARG A 108 -13.47 14.14 7.45
C ARG A 108 -13.58 14.27 8.97
N ASP A 109 -12.53 14.77 9.64
CA ASP A 109 -12.53 14.92 11.11
C ASP A 109 -13.64 15.84 11.60
N GLU A 110 -13.89 16.94 10.87
CA GLU A 110 -14.99 17.85 11.20
C GLU A 110 -16.35 17.17 11.00
N ALA A 111 -16.50 16.44 9.89
CA ALA A 111 -17.72 15.68 9.61
C ALA A 111 -18.01 14.62 10.69
N ILE A 112 -16.97 13.90 11.14
CA ILE A 112 -17.09 12.93 12.25
C ILE A 112 -17.55 13.64 13.53
N GLY A 113 -16.98 14.80 13.86
CA GLY A 113 -17.39 15.60 15.03
C GLY A 113 -18.86 15.97 15.00
N ASP A 114 -19.35 16.48 13.87
CA ASP A 114 -20.76 16.84 13.69
C ASP A 114 -21.68 15.61 13.76
N LEU A 115 -21.29 14.50 13.12
CA LEU A 115 -22.05 13.25 13.15
C LEU A 115 -22.14 12.64 14.55
N VAL A 116 -21.03 12.65 15.31
CA VAL A 116 -21.04 12.19 16.72
C VAL A 116 -21.97 13.06 17.55
N TYR A 117 -21.96 14.39 17.34
CA TYR A 117 -22.85 15.31 18.05
C TYR A 117 -24.33 15.00 17.78
N ILE A 118 -24.68 14.62 16.56
CA ILE A 118 -26.06 14.24 16.19
C ILE A 118 -26.42 12.86 16.73
N VAL A 119 -25.65 11.84 16.35
CA VAL A 119 -25.97 10.40 16.54
C VAL A 119 -25.92 10.01 18.03
N GLU A 120 -24.97 10.55 18.79
CA GLU A 120 -24.80 10.26 20.21
C GLU A 120 -25.66 11.15 21.10
N SER A 121 -26.39 12.11 20.52
CA SER A 121 -27.34 12.92 21.29
C SER A 121 -28.51 12.06 21.80
N PRO A 122 -28.91 12.15 23.10
CA PRO A 122 -30.10 11.48 23.60
C PRO A 122 -31.39 11.88 22.86
N ARG A 123 -31.38 13.02 22.19
CA ARG A 123 -32.49 13.53 21.38
C ARG A 123 -32.62 12.87 20.02
N PHE A 124 -31.60 12.08 19.62
CA PHE A 124 -31.58 11.35 18.36
C PHE A 124 -32.37 10.05 18.40
N ASP A 125 -32.55 9.45 19.58
CA ASP A 125 -33.22 8.15 19.74
C ASP A 125 -34.58 8.02 19.00
N PRO A 126 -35.47 9.03 18.99
CA PRO A 126 -36.73 8.95 18.25
C PRO A 126 -36.57 8.87 16.73
N PHE A 127 -35.40 9.28 16.20
CA PHE A 127 -35.13 9.40 14.78
C PHE A 127 -34.24 8.27 14.22
N LYS A 128 -33.70 7.39 15.07
CA LYS A 128 -32.78 6.30 14.65
C LYS A 128 -33.29 5.46 13.51
N ASN A 129 -34.59 5.16 13.50
CA ASN A 129 -35.23 4.33 12.50
C ASN A 129 -35.77 5.10 11.29
N SER A 130 -35.69 6.43 11.28
CA SER A 130 -36.03 7.24 10.10
C SER A 130 -34.96 7.09 9.02
N ASP A 131 -35.24 7.50 7.80
CA ASP A 131 -34.29 7.45 6.71
C ASP A 131 -33.08 8.36 6.99
N GLU A 132 -33.32 9.57 7.48
CA GLU A 132 -32.30 10.51 7.90
C GLU A 132 -31.46 9.98 9.08
N GLY A 133 -32.10 9.28 10.02
CA GLY A 133 -31.39 8.69 11.16
C GLY A 133 -30.45 7.58 10.73
N ARG A 134 -30.92 6.69 9.87
CA ARG A 134 -30.09 5.62 9.30
C ARG A 134 -28.96 6.19 8.44
N ALA A 135 -29.23 7.26 7.67
CA ALA A 135 -28.22 7.99 6.93
C ALA A 135 -27.13 8.54 7.85
N ALA A 136 -27.50 9.17 8.97
CA ALA A 136 -26.53 9.71 9.93
C ALA A 136 -25.66 8.61 10.55
N ILE A 137 -26.25 7.48 10.94
CA ILE A 137 -25.51 6.33 11.48
C ILE A 137 -24.57 5.74 10.42
N TYR A 138 -25.03 5.62 9.16
CA TYR A 138 -24.21 5.13 8.06
C TYR A 138 -22.99 6.04 7.82
N TRP A 139 -23.22 7.34 7.65
CA TRP A 139 -22.15 8.29 7.38
C TRP A 139 -21.12 8.37 8.51
N LEU A 140 -21.57 8.24 9.77
CA LEU A 140 -20.65 8.16 10.90
C LEU A 140 -19.77 6.91 10.83
N GLY A 141 -20.38 5.76 10.61
CA GLY A 141 -19.66 4.49 10.48
C GLY A 141 -18.70 4.49 9.28
N ASP A 142 -19.15 4.97 8.12
CA ASP A 142 -18.33 5.05 6.90
C ASP A 142 -17.16 6.02 7.06
N ALA A 143 -17.38 7.22 7.61
CA ALA A 143 -16.33 8.20 7.83
C ALA A 143 -15.26 7.71 8.82
N LEU A 144 -15.67 7.03 9.90
CA LEU A 144 -14.76 6.40 10.86
C LEU A 144 -13.95 5.28 10.22
N GLY A 145 -14.58 4.38 9.45
CA GLY A 145 -13.90 3.28 8.79
C GLY A 145 -12.90 3.73 7.75
N ARG A 146 -13.27 4.70 6.91
CA ARG A 146 -12.34 5.33 5.96
C ARG A 146 -11.18 6.08 6.63
N GLY A 147 -11.31 6.45 7.89
CA GLY A 147 -10.24 6.98 8.74
C GLY A 147 -9.43 5.90 9.45
N GLY A 148 -9.63 4.60 9.16
CA GLY A 148 -8.91 3.49 9.79
C GLY A 148 -9.47 3.07 11.16
N ALA A 149 -10.51 3.76 11.67
CA ALA A 149 -11.14 3.43 12.95
C ALA A 149 -12.19 2.31 12.78
N TYR A 150 -11.72 1.10 12.41
CA TYR A 150 -12.59 -0.02 12.01
C TYR A 150 -13.51 -0.51 13.12
N GLN A 151 -13.06 -0.58 14.36
CA GLN A 151 -13.88 -1.08 15.47
C GLN A 151 -15.07 -0.15 15.79
N PRO A 152 -14.89 1.19 15.95
CA PRO A 152 -16.03 2.10 16.07
C PRO A 152 -16.93 2.09 14.84
N ALA A 153 -16.36 2.02 13.62
CA ALA A 153 -17.13 1.93 12.38
C ALA A 153 -18.04 0.71 12.37
N ARG A 154 -17.50 -0.45 12.75
CA ARG A 154 -18.23 -1.70 12.92
C ARG A 154 -19.42 -1.52 13.86
N GLY A 155 -19.23 -0.89 15.04
CA GLY A 155 -20.28 -0.68 16.02
C GLY A 155 -21.47 0.16 15.51
N TYR A 156 -21.24 1.14 14.65
CA TYR A 156 -22.30 1.93 14.01
C TYR A 156 -22.95 1.19 12.84
N LEU A 157 -22.14 0.65 11.92
CA LEU A 157 -22.66 -0.02 10.73
C LEU A 157 -23.46 -1.27 11.06
N SER A 158 -23.06 -2.05 12.08
CA SER A 158 -23.79 -3.24 12.51
C SER A 158 -25.19 -2.94 13.01
N GLN A 159 -25.45 -1.74 13.53
CA GLN A 159 -26.82 -1.33 13.92
C GLN A 159 -27.76 -1.31 12.72
N LEU A 160 -27.27 -0.99 11.52
CA LEU A 160 -28.06 -0.95 10.29
C LEU A 160 -28.39 -2.34 9.75
N LEU A 161 -27.66 -3.39 10.16
CA LEU A 161 -27.89 -4.76 9.75
C LEU A 161 -29.17 -5.38 10.40
N THR A 162 -29.75 -4.70 11.38
CA THR A 162 -31.06 -5.09 11.97
C THR A 162 -32.24 -4.67 11.08
N GLY A 163 -32.00 -3.85 10.06
CA GLY A 163 -33.00 -3.35 9.14
C GLY A 163 -33.41 -4.34 8.05
N SER A 164 -34.26 -3.89 7.14
CA SER A 164 -34.66 -4.70 5.98
C SER A 164 -33.51 -4.82 4.97
N PRO A 165 -33.22 -6.01 4.42
CA PRO A 165 -32.22 -6.16 3.35
C PRO A 165 -32.51 -5.36 2.07
N SER A 166 -33.75 -4.91 1.86
CA SER A 166 -34.12 -4.03 0.75
C SER A 166 -33.78 -2.57 1.00
N ASP A 167 -33.47 -2.20 2.24
CA ASP A 167 -33.10 -0.84 2.61
C ASP A 167 -31.73 -0.45 2.01
N ILE A 168 -31.62 0.79 1.54
CA ILE A 168 -30.39 1.30 0.94
C ILE A 168 -29.26 1.38 1.97
N TRP A 169 -29.57 1.77 3.22
CA TRP A 169 -28.58 1.92 4.29
C TRP A 169 -28.06 0.58 4.79
N TYR A 170 -28.94 -0.47 4.82
CA TYR A 170 -28.52 -1.84 5.07
C TYR A 170 -27.47 -2.29 4.02
N ARG A 171 -27.78 -2.12 2.73
CA ARG A 171 -26.87 -2.53 1.65
C ARG A 171 -25.55 -1.77 1.71
N ARG A 172 -25.60 -0.45 1.89
CA ARG A 172 -24.40 0.36 2.04
C ARG A 172 -23.56 -0.04 3.26
N ALA A 173 -24.19 -0.34 4.39
CA ALA A 173 -23.50 -0.80 5.59
C ALA A 173 -22.76 -2.13 5.35
N VAL A 174 -23.40 -3.10 4.67
CA VAL A 174 -22.72 -4.35 4.30
C VAL A 174 -21.53 -4.08 3.39
N HIS A 175 -21.69 -3.25 2.35
CA HIS A 175 -20.60 -2.91 1.46
C HIS A 175 -19.42 -2.27 2.19
N SER A 176 -19.66 -1.28 3.06
CA SER A 176 -18.61 -0.63 3.84
C SER A 176 -17.95 -1.60 4.83
N LEU A 177 -18.72 -2.48 5.49
CA LEU A 177 -18.15 -3.49 6.40
C LEU A 177 -17.26 -4.50 5.67
N VAL A 178 -17.65 -4.92 4.46
CA VAL A 178 -16.79 -5.79 3.62
C VAL A 178 -15.53 -5.09 3.19
N ASP A 179 -15.61 -3.83 2.75
CA ASP A 179 -14.44 -3.04 2.34
C ASP A 179 -13.47 -2.87 3.51
N PHE A 180 -13.97 -2.48 4.69
CA PHE A 180 -13.14 -2.33 5.88
C PHE A 180 -12.57 -3.65 6.39
N ALA A 181 -13.30 -4.76 6.26
CA ALA A 181 -12.78 -6.08 6.57
C ALA A 181 -11.60 -6.45 5.69
N LEU A 182 -11.68 -6.18 4.37
CA LEU A 182 -10.61 -6.46 3.42
C LEU A 182 -9.35 -5.60 3.66
N GLU A 183 -9.52 -4.40 4.20
CA GLU A 183 -8.43 -3.49 4.56
C GLU A 183 -7.86 -3.75 5.95
N SER A 184 -8.64 -4.36 6.86
CA SER A 184 -8.26 -4.60 8.24
C SER A 184 -7.35 -5.82 8.40
N ASP A 185 -6.63 -5.87 9.53
CA ASP A 185 -5.85 -7.06 9.90
C ASP A 185 -6.70 -8.18 10.53
N GLU A 186 -7.93 -7.88 10.92
CA GLU A 186 -8.84 -8.80 11.61
C GLU A 186 -10.20 -8.91 10.88
N PRO A 187 -10.21 -9.36 9.61
CA PRO A 187 -11.45 -9.44 8.82
C PRO A 187 -12.50 -10.35 9.43
N GLN A 188 -12.10 -11.32 10.27
CA GLN A 188 -12.99 -12.27 10.93
C GLN A 188 -14.01 -11.59 11.85
N LEU A 189 -13.64 -10.47 12.48
CA LEU A 189 -14.52 -9.73 13.38
C LEU A 189 -15.74 -9.17 12.62
N MET A 190 -15.49 -8.52 11.47
CA MET A 190 -16.57 -7.98 10.64
C MET A 190 -17.36 -9.10 9.95
N LEU A 191 -16.69 -10.16 9.51
CA LEU A 191 -17.37 -11.33 8.96
C LEU A 191 -18.35 -11.95 9.97
N SER A 192 -18.04 -11.92 11.28
CA SER A 192 -18.95 -12.43 12.31
C SER A 192 -20.28 -11.68 12.36
N ASP A 193 -20.28 -10.37 12.16
CA ASP A 193 -21.49 -9.54 12.12
C ASP A 193 -22.29 -9.79 10.83
N LEU A 194 -21.57 -9.97 9.72
CA LEU A 194 -22.17 -10.23 8.41
C LEU A 194 -22.82 -11.62 8.28
N LYS A 195 -22.59 -12.54 9.23
CA LYS A 195 -23.33 -13.81 9.30
C LYS A 195 -24.83 -13.62 9.49
N ALA A 196 -25.25 -12.47 10.00
CA ALA A 196 -26.68 -12.10 10.10
C ALA A 196 -27.31 -11.78 8.73
N VAL A 197 -26.52 -11.59 7.67
CA VAL A 197 -27.00 -11.38 6.31
C VAL A 197 -27.64 -12.67 5.80
N GLY A 198 -28.98 -12.71 5.89
CA GLY A 198 -29.78 -13.90 5.62
C GLY A 198 -30.07 -14.13 4.14
N PRO A 199 -30.70 -15.27 3.82
CA PRO A 199 -31.01 -15.70 2.44
C PRO A 199 -32.04 -14.81 1.71
N GLY A 200 -32.52 -13.74 2.32
CA GLY A 200 -33.41 -12.74 1.68
C GLY A 200 -32.70 -11.49 1.20
N ALA A 201 -31.37 -11.40 1.39
CA ALA A 201 -30.61 -10.26 0.92
C ALA A 201 -30.38 -10.29 -0.60
N PRO A 202 -30.25 -9.11 -1.26
CA PRO A 202 -29.96 -9.05 -2.69
C PRO A 202 -28.67 -9.79 -3.06
N ASP A 203 -28.61 -10.31 -4.30
CA ASP A 203 -27.45 -11.06 -4.83
C ASP A 203 -26.11 -10.29 -4.73
N GLU A 204 -26.18 -8.97 -4.81
CA GLU A 204 -25.00 -8.09 -4.68
C GLU A 204 -24.41 -8.19 -3.27
N VAL A 205 -25.28 -8.09 -2.27
CA VAL A 205 -24.91 -8.11 -0.85
C VAL A 205 -24.40 -9.49 -0.42
N THR A 206 -25.15 -10.56 -0.80
CA THR A 206 -24.72 -11.93 -0.49
C THR A 206 -23.41 -12.27 -1.19
N GLY A 207 -23.19 -11.78 -2.41
CA GLY A 207 -21.95 -11.95 -3.15
C GLY A 207 -20.76 -11.29 -2.49
N ASP A 208 -20.93 -10.08 -1.92
CA ASP A 208 -19.86 -9.40 -1.19
C ASP A 208 -19.46 -10.16 0.07
N VAL A 209 -20.45 -10.66 0.84
CA VAL A 209 -20.18 -11.48 2.03
C VAL A 209 -19.52 -12.82 1.67
N ALA A 210 -19.95 -13.45 0.58
CA ALA A 210 -19.35 -14.68 0.08
C ALA A 210 -17.88 -14.47 -0.33
N TYR A 211 -17.59 -13.35 -1.00
CA TYR A 211 -16.22 -12.98 -1.36
C TYR A 211 -15.35 -12.80 -0.12
N LEU A 212 -15.80 -12.02 0.87
CA LEU A 212 -15.09 -11.86 2.14
C LEU A 212 -14.86 -13.20 2.86
N THR A 213 -15.86 -14.08 2.86
CA THR A 213 -15.75 -15.43 3.44
C THR A 213 -14.63 -16.22 2.75
N GLY A 214 -14.56 -16.17 1.43
CA GLY A 214 -13.48 -16.80 0.66
C GLY A 214 -12.10 -16.21 1.00
N ARG A 215 -11.99 -14.89 1.10
CA ARG A 215 -10.74 -14.22 1.48
C ARG A 215 -10.27 -14.60 2.88
N VAL A 216 -11.19 -14.69 3.84
CA VAL A 216 -10.86 -15.13 5.20
C VAL A 216 -10.39 -16.59 5.19
N ALA A 217 -11.07 -17.47 4.42
CA ALA A 217 -10.64 -18.86 4.28
C ALA A 217 -9.23 -18.99 3.66
N GLU A 218 -8.88 -18.17 2.65
CA GLU A 218 -7.49 -18.11 2.12
C GLU A 218 -6.48 -17.70 3.18
N LEU A 219 -6.76 -16.65 3.95
CA LEU A 219 -5.90 -16.19 5.05
C LEU A 219 -5.66 -17.29 6.09
N GLU A 220 -6.68 -18.12 6.33
CA GLU A 220 -6.64 -19.27 7.24
C GLU A 220 -6.05 -20.52 6.57
N LYS A 221 -5.57 -20.42 5.33
CA LYS A 221 -5.00 -21.52 4.53
C LYS A 221 -5.98 -22.70 4.32
N ARG A 222 -7.24 -22.36 4.09
CA ARG A 222 -8.31 -23.30 3.79
C ARG A 222 -8.83 -23.12 2.34
N PRO A 223 -8.04 -23.53 1.33
CA PRO A 223 -8.35 -23.23 -0.08
C PRO A 223 -9.62 -23.90 -0.60
N ASP A 224 -10.06 -25.03 -0.01
CA ASP A 224 -11.30 -25.68 -0.40
C ASP A 224 -12.52 -24.86 0.04
N ASP A 225 -12.48 -24.35 1.27
CA ASP A 225 -13.53 -23.48 1.80
C ASP A 225 -13.57 -22.15 1.02
N ALA A 226 -12.40 -21.63 0.63
CA ALA A 226 -12.30 -20.44 -0.22
C ALA A 226 -12.98 -20.66 -1.57
N LEU A 227 -12.67 -21.76 -2.27
CA LEU A 227 -13.30 -22.11 -3.54
C LEU A 227 -14.81 -22.27 -3.43
N GLN A 228 -15.28 -22.92 -2.36
CA GLN A 228 -16.71 -23.07 -2.10
C GLN A 228 -17.39 -21.70 -1.91
N ALA A 229 -16.78 -20.81 -1.14
CA ALA A 229 -17.30 -19.48 -0.93
C ALA A 229 -17.31 -18.65 -2.22
N TYR A 230 -16.20 -18.65 -2.99
CA TYR A 230 -16.10 -17.94 -4.27
C TYR A 230 -17.10 -18.44 -5.31
N ALA A 231 -17.41 -19.74 -5.32
CA ALA A 231 -18.40 -20.31 -6.22
C ALA A 231 -19.82 -19.78 -5.98
N THR A 232 -20.11 -19.28 -4.76
CA THR A 232 -21.41 -18.67 -4.42
C THR A 232 -21.49 -17.18 -4.75
N VAL A 233 -20.38 -16.53 -5.19
CA VAL A 233 -20.38 -15.12 -5.54
C VAL A 233 -21.19 -14.90 -6.81
N SER A 234 -22.31 -14.18 -6.68
CA SER A 234 -23.22 -13.89 -7.80
C SER A 234 -22.51 -13.06 -8.90
N ALA A 235 -22.87 -13.31 -10.15
CA ALA A 235 -22.43 -12.50 -11.29
C ALA A 235 -22.84 -11.01 -11.20
N LYS A 236 -23.72 -10.63 -10.29
CA LYS A 236 -24.10 -9.24 -10.03
C LYS A 236 -23.23 -8.57 -8.96
N SER A 237 -22.49 -9.36 -8.15
CA SER A 237 -21.57 -8.81 -7.15
C SER A 237 -20.42 -8.07 -7.82
N ARG A 238 -20.02 -6.95 -7.24
CA ARG A 238 -18.83 -6.19 -7.65
C ARG A 238 -17.54 -7.02 -7.51
N PHE A 239 -17.52 -8.06 -6.71
CA PHE A 239 -16.40 -8.97 -6.51
C PHE A 239 -16.42 -10.23 -7.37
N TRP A 240 -17.36 -10.35 -8.30
CA TRP A 240 -17.44 -11.55 -9.14
C TRP A 240 -16.13 -11.82 -9.91
N ALA A 241 -15.55 -10.78 -10.50
CA ALA A 241 -14.30 -10.92 -11.25
C ALA A 241 -13.14 -11.35 -10.35
N GLN A 242 -13.01 -10.71 -9.16
CA GLN A 242 -11.99 -11.04 -8.17
C GLN A 242 -12.12 -12.49 -7.68
N ALA A 243 -13.34 -12.90 -7.31
CA ALA A 243 -13.63 -14.27 -6.86
C ALA A 243 -13.31 -15.32 -7.93
N THR A 244 -13.69 -15.03 -9.18
CA THR A 244 -13.43 -15.92 -10.32
C THR A 244 -11.91 -16.01 -10.60
N TYR A 245 -11.21 -14.88 -10.58
CA TYR A 245 -9.76 -14.83 -10.75
C TYR A 245 -9.03 -15.61 -9.65
N LEU A 246 -9.36 -15.37 -8.37
CA LEU A 246 -8.74 -16.07 -7.24
C LEU A 246 -9.02 -17.57 -7.26
N SER A 247 -10.21 -17.97 -7.68
CA SER A 247 -10.51 -19.40 -7.93
C SER A 247 -9.58 -19.99 -9.00
N GLY A 248 -9.28 -19.22 -10.05
CA GLY A 248 -8.32 -19.59 -11.08
C GLY A 248 -6.90 -19.76 -10.53
N VAL A 249 -6.48 -18.81 -9.67
CA VAL A 249 -5.16 -18.88 -8.99
C VAL A 249 -5.05 -20.15 -8.15
N ILE A 250 -6.05 -20.44 -7.32
CA ILE A 250 -6.05 -21.66 -6.48
C ILE A 250 -6.01 -22.94 -7.35
N ALA A 251 -6.71 -22.97 -8.48
CA ALA A 251 -6.68 -24.11 -9.39
C ALA A 251 -5.27 -24.31 -9.98
N VAL A 252 -4.61 -23.22 -10.40
CA VAL A 252 -3.24 -23.28 -10.94
C VAL A 252 -2.23 -23.70 -9.87
N GLU A 253 -2.35 -23.21 -8.63
CA GLU A 253 -1.51 -23.66 -7.51
C GLU A 253 -1.62 -25.18 -7.27
N ARG A 254 -2.80 -25.74 -7.54
CA ARG A 254 -3.05 -27.20 -7.50
C ARG A 254 -2.61 -27.94 -8.78
N LYS A 255 -2.03 -27.21 -9.74
CA LYS A 255 -1.64 -27.71 -11.07
C LYS A 255 -2.82 -28.16 -11.94
N ASP A 256 -4.04 -27.74 -11.61
CA ASP A 256 -5.19 -27.89 -12.51
C ASP A 256 -5.24 -26.70 -13.48
N TYR A 257 -4.29 -26.73 -14.42
CA TYR A 257 -4.13 -25.68 -15.43
C TYR A 257 -5.37 -25.51 -16.31
N LYS A 258 -6.06 -26.62 -16.60
CA LYS A 258 -7.29 -26.58 -17.42
C LYS A 258 -8.41 -25.80 -16.73
N GLN A 259 -8.62 -26.04 -15.44
CA GLN A 259 -9.61 -25.31 -14.66
C GLN A 259 -9.18 -23.86 -14.46
N GLY A 260 -7.91 -23.61 -14.17
CA GLY A 260 -7.34 -22.28 -14.03
C GLY A 260 -7.56 -21.44 -15.29
N GLU A 261 -7.20 -21.98 -16.46
CA GLU A 261 -7.39 -21.32 -17.77
C GLU A 261 -8.88 -21.00 -18.02
N ALA A 262 -9.78 -21.95 -17.78
CA ALA A 262 -11.21 -21.76 -17.95
C ALA A 262 -11.77 -20.63 -17.06
N LEU A 263 -11.27 -20.51 -15.82
CA LEU A 263 -11.67 -19.46 -14.87
C LEU A 263 -11.11 -18.10 -15.27
N PHE A 264 -9.83 -18.02 -15.66
CA PHE A 264 -9.26 -16.78 -16.16
C PHE A 264 -9.94 -16.29 -17.44
N CYS A 265 -10.27 -17.20 -18.37
CA CYS A 265 -11.01 -16.85 -19.59
C CYS A 265 -12.36 -16.21 -19.28
N LYS A 266 -13.08 -16.64 -18.25
CA LYS A 266 -14.37 -16.03 -17.88
C LYS A 266 -14.23 -14.53 -17.55
N VAL A 267 -13.10 -14.11 -17.03
CA VAL A 267 -12.82 -12.72 -16.66
C VAL A 267 -12.16 -11.97 -17.82
N ALA A 268 -11.22 -12.62 -18.52
CA ALA A 268 -10.40 -11.98 -19.56
C ALA A 268 -11.16 -11.79 -20.88
N ASP A 269 -12.02 -12.75 -21.26
CA ASP A 269 -12.76 -12.72 -22.54
C ASP A 269 -14.14 -12.06 -22.38
N PRO A 270 -14.37 -10.91 -23.05
CA PRO A 270 -15.67 -10.22 -22.99
C PRO A 270 -16.86 -11.07 -23.42
N LYS A 271 -16.64 -12.12 -24.24
CA LYS A 271 -17.71 -13.03 -24.67
C LYS A 271 -18.14 -14.00 -23.59
N GLN A 272 -17.23 -14.32 -22.65
CA GLN A 272 -17.48 -15.23 -21.55
C GLN A 272 -17.86 -14.51 -20.26
N THR A 273 -17.53 -13.21 -20.15
CA THR A 273 -17.93 -12.38 -19.01
C THR A 273 -19.46 -12.26 -18.95
N PRO A 274 -20.08 -12.54 -17.78
CA PRO A 274 -21.52 -12.39 -17.64
C PRO A 274 -21.98 -10.96 -17.92
N LYS A 275 -23.06 -10.79 -18.71
CA LYS A 275 -23.61 -9.46 -19.06
C LYS A 275 -24.05 -8.64 -17.83
N LYS A 276 -24.30 -9.30 -16.69
CA LYS A 276 -24.72 -8.67 -15.44
C LYS A 276 -23.55 -8.32 -14.51
N ALA A 277 -22.31 -8.70 -14.87
CA ALA A 277 -21.15 -8.35 -14.08
C ALA A 277 -20.95 -6.84 -14.07
N PRO A 278 -20.78 -6.21 -12.91
CA PRO A 278 -20.51 -4.77 -12.83
C PRO A 278 -19.11 -4.50 -13.39
N LEU A 279 -19.01 -3.63 -14.38
CA LEU A 279 -17.74 -3.22 -15.00
C LEU A 279 -17.24 -1.87 -14.48
N PHE A 280 -18.14 -1.09 -13.86
CA PHE A 280 -17.89 0.27 -13.41
C PHE A 280 -18.47 0.47 -12.00
N GLY A 281 -18.22 1.61 -11.41
CA GLY A 281 -18.82 1.99 -10.13
C GLY A 281 -18.10 1.40 -8.91
N GLY A 282 -16.79 1.57 -8.84
CA GLY A 282 -15.96 1.13 -7.70
C GLY A 282 -15.54 -0.34 -7.77
N THR A 283 -15.66 -0.96 -8.95
CA THR A 283 -15.11 -2.29 -9.19
C THR A 283 -13.71 -2.20 -9.78
N ASP A 284 -12.83 -3.09 -9.36
CA ASP A 284 -11.50 -3.26 -9.97
C ASP A 284 -11.54 -4.18 -11.19
N PHE A 285 -12.68 -4.26 -11.88
CA PHE A 285 -12.90 -5.22 -12.97
C PHE A 285 -11.80 -5.19 -14.02
N PHE A 286 -11.45 -4.02 -14.53
CA PHE A 286 -10.44 -3.88 -15.59
C PHE A 286 -9.05 -4.31 -15.12
N ARG A 287 -8.67 -3.94 -13.89
CA ARG A 287 -7.43 -4.38 -13.27
C ARG A 287 -7.38 -5.90 -13.11
N VAL A 288 -8.48 -6.51 -12.63
CA VAL A 288 -8.58 -7.96 -12.44
C VAL A 288 -8.60 -8.69 -13.78
N ARG A 289 -9.20 -8.10 -14.81
CA ARG A 289 -9.16 -8.62 -16.18
C ARG A 289 -7.72 -8.69 -16.70
N ASP A 290 -6.93 -7.66 -16.47
CA ASP A 290 -5.54 -7.64 -16.90
C ASP A 290 -4.69 -8.66 -16.12
N LEU A 291 -4.93 -8.83 -14.82
CA LEU A 291 -4.35 -9.93 -14.03
C LEU A 291 -4.78 -11.31 -14.56
N ALA A 292 -6.03 -11.47 -15.01
CA ALA A 292 -6.49 -12.74 -15.61
C ALA A 292 -5.79 -13.01 -16.95
N ARG A 293 -5.50 -11.99 -17.76
CA ARG A 293 -4.71 -12.09 -19.00
C ARG A 293 -3.27 -12.53 -18.71
N LEU A 294 -2.64 -11.93 -17.69
CA LEU A 294 -1.34 -12.38 -17.18
C LEU A 294 -1.41 -13.84 -16.72
N GLY A 295 -2.44 -14.21 -15.95
CA GLY A 295 -2.67 -15.58 -15.50
C GLY A 295 -2.78 -16.59 -16.66
N LEU A 296 -3.50 -16.24 -17.73
CA LEU A 296 -3.59 -17.04 -18.96
C LEU A 296 -2.23 -17.20 -19.64
N GLY A 297 -1.49 -16.11 -19.76
CA GLY A 297 -0.14 -16.13 -20.32
C GLY A 297 0.78 -17.05 -19.52
N ARG A 298 0.77 -16.98 -18.20
CA ARG A 298 1.55 -17.83 -17.31
C ARG A 298 1.19 -19.30 -17.42
N VAL A 299 -0.12 -19.62 -17.46
CA VAL A 299 -0.58 -21.01 -17.65
C VAL A 299 -0.15 -21.56 -18.99
N ALA A 300 -0.24 -20.76 -20.05
CA ALA A 300 0.23 -21.16 -21.39
C ALA A 300 1.76 -21.35 -21.39
N HIS A 301 2.52 -20.47 -20.77
CA HIS A 301 3.98 -20.56 -20.64
C HIS A 301 4.41 -21.84 -19.89
N GLU A 302 3.82 -22.13 -18.75
CA GLU A 302 4.09 -23.36 -17.98
C GLU A 302 3.81 -24.65 -18.77
N GLN A 303 2.93 -24.57 -19.75
CA GLN A 303 2.60 -25.68 -20.65
C GLN A 303 3.41 -25.64 -21.97
N TYR A 304 4.42 -24.77 -22.05
CA TYR A 304 5.25 -24.57 -23.26
C TYR A 304 4.47 -24.13 -24.51
N ARG A 305 3.28 -23.55 -24.32
CA ARG A 305 2.47 -22.95 -25.38
C ARG A 305 2.84 -21.49 -25.55
N PHE A 306 4.06 -21.24 -26.01
CA PHE A 306 4.67 -19.92 -26.04
C PHE A 306 3.91 -18.89 -26.90
N ASP A 307 3.33 -19.32 -28.01
CA ASP A 307 2.53 -18.43 -28.88
C ASP A 307 1.24 -17.97 -28.21
N ASP A 308 0.56 -18.89 -27.49
CA ASP A 308 -0.62 -18.53 -26.70
C ASP A 308 -0.23 -17.58 -25.54
N ALA A 309 0.90 -17.86 -24.88
CA ALA A 309 1.37 -17.00 -23.78
C ALA A 309 1.62 -15.57 -24.28
N ARG A 310 2.33 -15.39 -25.39
CA ARG A 310 2.56 -14.08 -26.02
C ARG A 310 1.26 -13.37 -26.36
N TYR A 311 0.29 -14.09 -26.94
CA TYR A 311 -1.01 -13.54 -27.26
C TYR A 311 -1.73 -12.97 -26.04
N TYR A 312 -1.74 -13.71 -24.93
CA TYR A 312 -2.39 -13.26 -23.70
C TYR A 312 -1.70 -12.06 -23.06
N TYR A 313 -0.37 -12.02 -23.02
CA TYR A 313 0.38 -10.87 -22.52
C TYR A 313 0.15 -9.62 -23.38
N TYR A 314 0.09 -9.77 -24.70
CA TYR A 314 -0.21 -8.68 -25.63
C TYR A 314 -1.60 -8.06 -25.39
N LEU A 315 -2.54 -8.80 -24.84
CA LEU A 315 -3.87 -8.28 -24.49
C LEU A 315 -3.87 -7.33 -23.29
N VAL A 316 -2.77 -7.22 -22.54
CA VAL A 316 -2.65 -6.26 -21.43
C VAL A 316 -2.51 -4.85 -22.03
N PRO A 317 -3.40 -3.89 -21.67
CA PRO A 317 -3.40 -2.57 -22.25
C PRO A 317 -2.16 -1.74 -21.89
N HIS A 318 -1.81 -0.78 -22.75
CA HIS A 318 -0.66 0.09 -22.51
C HIS A 318 -0.82 1.06 -21.34
N ASP A 319 -2.03 1.31 -20.90
CA ASP A 319 -2.38 2.13 -19.73
C ASP A 319 -2.59 1.28 -18.45
N SER A 320 -2.33 -0.02 -18.52
CA SER A 320 -2.42 -0.92 -17.37
C SER A 320 -1.18 -0.81 -16.46
N ASP A 321 -1.42 -0.77 -15.14
CA ASP A 321 -0.34 -0.87 -14.14
C ASP A 321 0.44 -2.20 -14.25
N ASN A 322 -0.14 -3.21 -14.89
CA ASN A 322 0.47 -4.53 -15.08
C ASN A 322 1.27 -4.63 -16.39
N LEU A 323 1.36 -3.57 -17.20
CA LEU A 323 2.10 -3.58 -18.46
C LEU A 323 3.59 -3.93 -18.30
N PRO A 324 4.33 -3.37 -17.32
CA PRO A 324 5.75 -3.71 -17.14
C PRO A 324 5.96 -5.21 -16.89
N GLU A 325 5.05 -5.83 -16.15
CA GLU A 325 5.08 -7.27 -15.87
C GLU A 325 4.78 -8.09 -17.13
N ALA A 326 3.77 -7.69 -17.90
CA ALA A 326 3.43 -8.33 -19.16
C ALA A 326 4.57 -8.29 -20.17
N LEU A 327 5.27 -7.17 -20.29
CA LEU A 327 6.44 -7.02 -21.17
C LEU A 327 7.61 -7.87 -20.72
N TYR A 328 7.92 -7.89 -19.41
CA TYR A 328 8.97 -8.74 -18.87
C TYR A 328 8.67 -10.23 -19.11
N GLU A 329 7.45 -10.68 -18.86
CA GLU A 329 7.03 -12.07 -19.08
C GLU A 329 6.99 -12.42 -20.58
N THR A 330 6.63 -11.46 -21.45
CA THR A 330 6.75 -11.60 -22.90
C THR A 330 8.20 -11.83 -23.32
N ALA A 331 9.12 -11.00 -22.81
CA ALA A 331 10.55 -11.13 -23.12
C ALA A 331 11.09 -12.50 -22.68
N THR A 332 10.72 -12.94 -21.48
CA THR A 332 11.13 -14.26 -20.95
C THR A 332 10.58 -15.40 -21.82
N THR A 333 9.29 -15.32 -22.17
CA THR A 333 8.62 -16.35 -23.01
C THR A 333 9.23 -16.44 -24.39
N ARG A 334 9.51 -15.29 -25.03
CA ARG A 334 10.18 -15.25 -26.35
C ARG A 334 11.62 -15.80 -26.26
N TYR A 335 12.36 -15.44 -25.19
CA TYR A 335 13.68 -15.98 -24.96
C TYR A 335 13.68 -17.51 -24.85
N GLU A 336 12.75 -18.10 -24.09
CA GLU A 336 12.62 -19.56 -23.96
C GLU A 336 12.16 -20.22 -25.27
N ALA A 337 11.34 -19.55 -26.05
CA ALA A 337 10.96 -19.95 -27.40
C ALA A 337 12.09 -19.80 -28.45
N LYS A 338 13.25 -19.26 -28.05
CA LYS A 338 14.40 -18.94 -28.93
C LYS A 338 14.11 -17.83 -29.95
N ASP A 339 13.05 -17.05 -29.72
CA ASP A 339 12.73 -15.84 -30.46
C ASP A 339 13.48 -14.65 -29.80
N TYR A 340 14.77 -14.56 -30.06
CA TYR A 340 15.65 -13.61 -29.37
C TYR A 340 15.40 -12.16 -29.83
N ASP A 341 15.05 -11.96 -31.08
CA ASP A 341 14.74 -10.63 -31.61
C ASP A 341 13.46 -10.09 -30.97
N GLY A 342 12.43 -10.91 -30.90
CA GLY A 342 11.21 -10.52 -30.21
C GLY A 342 11.37 -10.37 -28.71
N ALA A 343 12.28 -11.13 -28.07
CA ALA A 343 12.62 -10.93 -26.67
C ALA A 343 13.29 -9.56 -26.45
N ARG A 344 14.19 -9.16 -27.36
CA ARG A 344 14.86 -7.87 -27.34
C ARG A 344 13.87 -6.73 -27.51
N GLU A 345 12.94 -6.84 -28.46
CA GLU A 345 11.89 -5.85 -28.67
C GLU A 345 11.07 -5.61 -27.39
N ALA A 346 10.64 -6.66 -26.71
CA ALA A 346 9.89 -6.56 -25.48
C ALA A 346 10.71 -5.92 -24.33
N ILE A 347 12.02 -6.20 -24.24
CA ILE A 347 12.94 -5.54 -23.30
C ILE A 347 13.08 -4.04 -23.61
N ASP A 348 13.18 -3.69 -24.88
CA ASP A 348 13.32 -2.28 -25.29
C ASP A 348 12.01 -1.50 -25.06
N ASP A 349 10.86 -2.13 -25.24
CA ASP A 349 9.57 -1.54 -24.86
C ASP A 349 9.50 -1.30 -23.37
N LEU A 350 9.91 -2.27 -22.55
CA LEU A 350 9.95 -2.16 -21.09
C LEU A 350 10.86 -0.99 -20.66
N LYS A 351 12.05 -0.84 -21.28
CA LYS A 351 12.98 0.26 -21.00
C LYS A 351 12.39 1.62 -21.38
N ARG A 352 11.60 1.70 -22.48
CA ARG A 352 10.95 2.95 -22.93
C ARG A 352 9.92 3.47 -21.94
N LEU A 353 9.28 2.60 -21.13
CA LEU A 353 8.32 3.02 -20.11
C LEU A 353 8.96 3.89 -19.02
N LYS A 354 10.25 3.74 -18.74
CA LYS A 354 10.99 4.48 -17.69
C LYS A 354 10.34 4.40 -16.31
N LEU A 355 9.56 3.36 -16.05
CA LEU A 355 8.88 3.12 -14.79
C LEU A 355 9.75 2.24 -13.89
N GLU A 356 9.73 2.52 -12.58
CA GLU A 356 10.26 1.61 -11.59
C GLU A 356 9.34 0.38 -11.50
N HIS A 357 9.89 -0.80 -11.67
CA HIS A 357 9.15 -2.07 -11.60
C HIS A 357 9.94 -3.16 -10.89
N GLY A 358 9.24 -4.15 -10.36
CA GLY A 358 9.83 -5.19 -9.52
C GLY A 358 10.83 -6.14 -10.21
N TYR A 359 10.92 -6.10 -11.55
CA TYR A 359 11.78 -6.97 -12.37
C TYR A 359 12.97 -6.26 -12.98
N GLN A 360 13.27 -5.04 -12.56
CA GLN A 360 14.31 -4.21 -13.18
C GLN A 360 15.69 -4.89 -13.15
N ASP A 361 16.06 -5.52 -12.04
CA ASP A 361 17.31 -6.26 -11.86
C ASP A 361 17.36 -7.54 -12.74
N GLU A 362 16.25 -8.25 -12.89
CA GLU A 362 16.15 -9.45 -13.72
C GLU A 362 16.16 -9.10 -15.21
N THR A 363 15.58 -7.97 -15.59
CA THR A 363 15.59 -7.44 -16.97
C THR A 363 17.01 -7.23 -17.49
N TYR A 364 17.91 -6.68 -16.64
CA TYR A 364 19.32 -6.54 -17.02
C TYR A 364 20.01 -7.87 -17.34
N ILE A 365 19.71 -8.89 -16.54
CA ILE A 365 20.27 -10.22 -16.74
C ILE A 365 19.70 -10.85 -18.03
N LEU A 366 18.39 -10.76 -18.24
CA LEU A 366 17.74 -11.31 -19.42
C LEU A 366 18.27 -10.66 -20.71
N ASP A 367 18.40 -9.32 -20.72
CA ASP A 367 18.95 -8.58 -21.86
C ASP A 367 20.40 -9.01 -22.20
N ALA A 368 21.24 -9.27 -21.21
CA ALA A 368 22.59 -9.79 -21.42
C ALA A 368 22.59 -11.23 -21.93
N TYR A 369 21.65 -12.07 -21.46
CA TYR A 369 21.51 -13.45 -21.91
C TYR A 369 20.95 -13.54 -23.35
N ILE A 370 20.15 -12.57 -23.80
CA ILE A 370 19.76 -12.46 -25.20
C ILE A 370 21.00 -12.22 -26.07
N ASP A 371 21.89 -11.28 -25.68
CA ASP A 371 23.15 -11.07 -26.40
C ASP A 371 24.04 -12.33 -26.40
N LEU A 372 24.10 -13.03 -25.28
CA LEU A 372 24.84 -14.30 -25.20
C LEU A 372 24.28 -15.36 -26.16
N ALA A 373 22.96 -15.49 -26.21
CA ALA A 373 22.28 -16.46 -27.07
C ALA A 373 22.42 -16.13 -28.56
N THR A 374 22.57 -14.84 -28.90
CA THR A 374 22.79 -14.37 -30.29
C THR A 374 24.27 -14.15 -30.63
N CYS A 375 25.19 -14.72 -29.82
CA CYS A 375 26.64 -14.62 -30.00
C CYS A 375 27.24 -13.20 -29.96
N HIS A 376 26.52 -12.22 -29.43
CA HIS A 376 27.01 -10.88 -29.20
C HIS A 376 27.81 -10.81 -27.88
N PHE A 377 28.90 -11.59 -27.80
CA PHE A 377 29.67 -11.78 -26.56
C PHE A 377 30.22 -10.50 -25.93
N PRO A 378 30.75 -9.51 -26.71
CA PRO A 378 31.23 -8.23 -26.12
C PRO A 378 30.11 -7.44 -25.45
N GLN A 379 28.92 -7.39 -26.06
CA GLN A 379 27.75 -6.69 -25.54
C GLN A 379 27.21 -7.39 -24.28
N ALA A 380 27.14 -8.71 -24.31
CA ALA A 380 26.74 -9.51 -23.13
C ALA A 380 27.68 -9.27 -21.95
N ASP A 381 29.03 -9.31 -22.17
CA ASP A 381 30.00 -9.06 -21.10
C ASP A 381 29.87 -7.63 -20.54
N ALA A 382 29.71 -6.62 -21.41
CA ALA A 382 29.52 -5.25 -20.99
C ALA A 382 28.27 -5.06 -20.11
N LYS A 383 27.13 -5.64 -20.51
CA LYS A 383 25.88 -5.59 -19.73
C LYS A 383 26.02 -6.32 -18.39
N LEU A 384 26.63 -7.50 -18.38
CA LEU A 384 26.85 -8.27 -17.16
C LEU A 384 27.81 -7.56 -16.20
N ASN A 385 28.85 -6.90 -16.73
CA ASN A 385 29.75 -6.07 -15.93
C ASN A 385 29.01 -4.88 -15.32
N ALA A 386 28.24 -4.14 -16.11
CA ALA A 386 27.45 -3.01 -15.63
C ALA A 386 26.46 -3.46 -14.54
N PHE A 387 25.87 -4.64 -14.68
CA PHE A 387 25.02 -5.22 -13.64
C PHE A 387 25.79 -5.50 -12.34
N LEU A 388 26.97 -6.11 -12.45
CA LEU A 388 27.81 -6.40 -11.28
C LEU A 388 28.26 -5.10 -10.58
N GLU A 389 28.71 -4.12 -11.33
CA GLU A 389 29.13 -2.81 -10.79
C GLU A 389 28.01 -2.09 -10.06
N ARG A 390 26.78 -2.18 -10.58
CA ARG A 390 25.60 -1.55 -9.98
C ARG A 390 25.09 -2.29 -8.74
N TYR A 391 24.96 -3.61 -8.80
CA TYR A 391 24.24 -4.38 -7.79
C TYR A 391 25.11 -5.10 -6.76
N ASP A 392 26.41 -5.29 -6.98
CA ASP A 392 27.32 -5.81 -5.94
C ASP A 392 27.37 -4.85 -4.72
N PRO A 393 27.52 -3.53 -4.90
CA PRO A 393 27.48 -2.59 -3.77
C PRO A 393 26.11 -2.57 -3.05
N VAL A 394 25.02 -2.69 -3.81
CA VAL A 394 23.65 -2.71 -3.24
C VAL A 394 23.44 -3.95 -2.38
N ARG A 395 23.90 -5.12 -2.86
CA ARG A 395 23.84 -6.37 -2.09
C ARG A 395 24.69 -6.28 -0.80
N ASP A 396 25.93 -5.80 -0.92
CA ASP A 396 26.84 -5.71 0.22
C ASP A 396 26.30 -4.70 1.25
N ALA A 397 25.77 -3.58 0.80
CA ALA A 397 25.10 -2.61 1.64
C ALA A 397 23.85 -3.22 2.31
N ALA A 398 23.00 -3.96 1.59
CA ALA A 398 21.83 -4.63 2.17
C ALA A 398 22.24 -5.63 3.27
N ARG A 399 23.31 -6.40 3.04
CA ARG A 399 23.87 -7.32 4.03
C ARG A 399 24.43 -6.61 5.26
N GLN A 400 25.20 -5.55 5.06
CA GLN A 400 25.79 -4.75 6.14
C GLN A 400 24.69 -4.09 6.98
N LEU A 401 23.77 -3.38 6.33
CA LEU A 401 22.68 -2.66 6.97
C LEU A 401 21.74 -3.61 7.72
N SER A 402 21.49 -4.83 7.21
CA SER A 402 20.63 -5.81 7.90
C SER A 402 21.12 -6.19 9.30
N SER A 403 22.37 -5.92 9.63
CA SER A 403 22.98 -6.17 10.96
C SER A 403 23.11 -4.91 11.82
N ASP A 404 22.77 -3.72 11.29
CA ASP A 404 22.88 -2.42 11.98
C ASP A 404 21.52 -1.75 12.12
N ASP A 405 20.87 -1.95 13.26
CA ASP A 405 19.53 -1.41 13.53
C ASP A 405 19.49 0.13 13.47
N ALA A 406 20.58 0.82 13.83
CA ALA A 406 20.63 2.28 13.74
C ALA A 406 20.69 2.77 12.29
N ALA A 407 21.41 2.07 11.42
CA ALA A 407 21.47 2.38 10.00
C ALA A 407 20.13 2.05 9.31
N ILE A 408 19.47 0.93 9.66
CA ILE A 408 18.12 0.61 9.17
C ILE A 408 17.14 1.71 9.57
N GLN A 409 17.18 2.17 10.82
CA GLN A 409 16.29 3.23 11.29
C GLN A 409 16.45 4.54 10.50
N LYS A 410 17.69 4.91 10.12
CA LYS A 410 17.95 6.06 9.25
C LYS A 410 17.36 5.86 7.85
N LEU A 411 17.55 4.69 7.25
CA LEU A 411 16.99 4.34 5.95
C LEU A 411 15.46 4.40 5.97
N VAL A 412 14.84 3.74 6.93
CA VAL A 412 13.39 3.69 7.14
C VAL A 412 12.82 5.09 7.34
N SER A 413 13.48 5.92 8.17
CA SER A 413 13.07 7.30 8.40
C SER A 413 13.12 8.13 7.11
N ALA A 414 14.17 8.00 6.31
CA ALA A 414 14.29 8.71 5.03
C ALA A 414 13.19 8.25 4.04
N VAL A 415 12.92 6.96 3.94
CA VAL A 415 11.86 6.42 3.08
C VAL A 415 10.48 6.90 3.52
N ARG A 416 10.19 6.90 4.82
CA ARG A 416 8.91 7.33 5.39
C ARG A 416 8.64 8.82 5.20
N THR A 417 9.67 9.65 5.38
CA THR A 417 9.57 11.11 5.22
C THR A 417 9.71 11.57 3.78
N SER A 418 9.81 10.63 2.82
CA SER A 418 10.07 10.92 1.40
C SER A 418 11.30 11.81 1.17
N THR A 419 12.28 11.76 2.06
CA THR A 419 13.60 12.39 1.90
C THR A 419 14.51 11.49 1.07
N ASP A 420 15.49 12.10 0.39
CA ASP A 420 16.46 11.32 -0.40
C ASP A 420 17.27 10.40 0.55
N PRO A 421 17.22 9.06 0.39
CA PRO A 421 18.01 8.13 1.20
C PRO A 421 19.52 8.40 1.18
N ALA A 422 20.03 9.06 0.12
CA ALA A 422 21.42 9.49 0.03
C ALA A 422 21.82 10.46 1.15
N SER A 423 20.88 11.29 1.62
CA SER A 423 21.10 12.24 2.71
C SER A 423 21.07 11.61 4.11
N ALA A 424 20.71 10.35 4.24
CA ALA A 424 20.52 9.68 5.54
C ALA A 424 21.84 9.30 6.25
N GLY A 425 22.99 9.46 5.59
CA GLY A 425 24.29 9.13 6.18
C GLY A 425 24.45 7.63 6.50
N LEU A 426 24.14 6.78 5.52
CA LEU A 426 24.17 5.31 5.64
C LEU A 426 25.57 4.71 5.50
N GLY A 427 26.61 5.53 5.20
CA GLY A 427 27.97 5.04 4.98
C GLY A 427 28.19 4.30 3.66
N VAL A 428 27.25 4.43 2.71
CA VAL A 428 27.28 3.83 1.37
C VAL A 428 27.20 4.92 0.31
N SER A 429 27.47 4.59 -0.97
CA SER A 429 27.35 5.57 -2.04
C SER A 429 25.92 6.09 -2.18
N GLU A 430 25.75 7.31 -2.69
CA GLU A 430 24.44 7.93 -2.88
C GLU A 430 23.52 7.08 -3.76
N GLU A 431 24.06 6.52 -4.85
CA GLU A 431 23.31 5.66 -5.77
C GLU A 431 22.85 4.37 -5.09
N THR A 432 23.73 3.75 -4.29
CA THR A 432 23.40 2.57 -3.50
C THR A 432 22.30 2.88 -2.48
N ALA A 433 22.39 4.00 -1.77
CA ALA A 433 21.38 4.43 -0.80
C ALA A 433 20.01 4.66 -1.46
N ARG A 434 19.97 5.33 -2.64
CA ARG A 434 18.74 5.52 -3.42
C ARG A 434 18.15 4.18 -3.89
N SER A 435 18.99 3.28 -4.39
CA SER A 435 18.55 1.94 -4.82
C SER A 435 17.95 1.12 -3.67
N LEU A 436 18.59 1.12 -2.50
CA LEU A 436 18.04 0.47 -1.30
C LEU A 436 16.71 1.08 -0.85
N GLY A 437 16.62 2.40 -0.84
CA GLY A 437 15.40 3.11 -0.48
C GLY A 437 14.24 2.79 -1.42
N ALA A 438 14.49 2.74 -2.74
CA ALA A 438 13.49 2.35 -3.74
C ALA A 438 13.00 0.92 -3.53
N LEU A 439 13.91 -0.03 -3.30
CA LEU A 439 13.57 -1.44 -3.09
C LEU A 439 12.79 -1.67 -1.77
N VAL A 440 13.13 -0.96 -0.70
CA VAL A 440 12.36 -1.00 0.57
C VAL A 440 10.96 -0.40 0.36
N ARG A 441 10.85 0.71 -0.38
CA ARG A 441 9.56 1.36 -0.66
C ARG A 441 8.61 0.46 -1.45
N MET A 442 9.13 -0.36 -2.36
CA MET A 442 8.35 -1.32 -3.15
C MET A 442 7.86 -2.52 -2.34
N ASP A 443 8.38 -2.75 -1.13
CA ASP A 443 7.93 -3.87 -0.28
C ASP A 443 6.55 -3.58 0.33
N ALA A 444 5.56 -4.41 -0.01
CA ALA A 444 4.18 -4.22 0.42
C ALA A 444 3.99 -4.35 1.95
N ALA A 445 4.79 -5.20 2.62
CA ALA A 445 4.70 -5.37 4.07
C ALA A 445 5.22 -4.14 4.80
N TYR A 446 6.34 -3.58 4.32
CA TYR A 446 6.88 -2.31 4.80
C TYR A 446 5.87 -1.16 4.60
N GLY A 447 5.27 -1.06 3.41
CA GLY A 447 4.28 -0.03 3.11
C GLY A 447 3.05 -0.07 4.02
N ARG A 448 2.62 -1.26 4.48
CA ARG A 448 1.52 -1.38 5.47
C ARG A 448 1.94 -0.85 6.84
N ALA A 449 3.12 -1.19 7.33
CA ALA A 449 3.63 -0.67 8.61
C ALA A 449 3.78 0.85 8.59
N ALA A 450 4.30 1.42 7.51
CA ALA A 450 4.43 2.87 7.33
C ALA A 450 3.06 3.59 7.37
N ARG A 451 2.01 3.02 6.73
CA ARG A 451 0.65 3.57 6.82
C ARG A 451 0.09 3.53 8.24
N ARG A 452 0.33 2.45 9.00
CA ARG A 452 -0.08 2.37 10.41
C ARG A 452 0.58 3.42 11.28
N LEU A 453 1.86 3.71 11.05
CA LEU A 453 2.56 4.78 11.77
C LEU A 453 1.96 6.15 11.45
N ALA A 454 1.68 6.44 10.18
CA ALA A 454 1.04 7.68 9.77
C ALA A 454 -0.34 7.84 10.43
N GLU A 455 -1.12 6.77 10.54
CA GLU A 455 -2.41 6.76 11.24
C GLU A 455 -2.26 7.02 12.74
N LEU A 456 -1.29 6.39 13.40
CA LEU A 456 -1.01 6.65 14.82
C LEU A 456 -0.56 8.09 15.07
N ASP A 457 0.25 8.68 14.18
CA ASP A 457 0.65 10.08 14.27
C ASP A 457 -0.56 11.01 14.12
N HIS A 458 -1.51 10.67 13.22
CA HIS A 458 -2.77 11.40 13.06
C HIS A 458 -3.63 11.31 14.33
N GLN A 459 -3.82 10.11 14.88
CA GLN A 459 -4.57 9.90 16.12
C GLN A 459 -3.95 10.64 17.31
N GLN A 460 -2.64 10.61 17.49
CA GLN A 460 -1.95 11.38 18.54
C GLN A 460 -2.17 12.88 18.40
N SER A 461 -2.15 13.38 17.15
CA SER A 461 -2.41 14.79 16.88
C SER A 461 -3.86 15.16 17.21
N GLY A 462 -4.81 14.28 16.91
CA GLY A 462 -6.21 14.41 17.30
C GLY A 462 -6.41 14.43 18.81
N LEU A 463 -5.77 13.51 19.53
CA LEU A 463 -5.83 13.45 21.00
C LEU A 463 -5.23 14.71 21.66
N ARG A 464 -4.12 15.25 21.14
CA ARG A 464 -3.57 16.52 21.64
C ARG A 464 -4.55 17.67 21.44
N ARG A 465 -5.22 17.75 20.28
CA ARG A 465 -6.26 18.75 20.04
C ARG A 465 -7.43 18.59 21.00
N ALA A 466 -7.94 17.36 21.17
CA ALA A 466 -9.01 17.05 22.09
C ALA A 466 -8.68 17.42 23.56
N MET A 467 -7.45 17.12 24.02
CA MET A 467 -6.99 17.53 25.33
C MET A 467 -6.97 19.05 25.49
N GLY A 468 -6.52 19.78 24.45
CA GLY A 468 -6.55 21.25 24.42
C GLY A 468 -7.99 21.81 24.47
N ASP A 469 -8.92 21.20 23.76
CA ASP A 469 -10.33 21.59 23.76
C ASP A 469 -10.99 21.32 25.10
N LEU A 470 -10.69 20.20 25.77
CA LEU A 470 -11.16 19.88 27.14
C LEU A 470 -10.59 20.86 28.16
N ASP A 471 -9.31 21.23 28.05
CA ASP A 471 -8.69 22.24 28.91
C ASP A 471 -9.35 23.60 28.71
N ASN A 472 -9.57 24.02 27.47
CA ASN A 472 -10.28 25.26 27.12
C ASN A 472 -11.73 25.27 27.65
N ALA A 473 -12.46 24.16 27.50
CA ALA A 473 -13.80 24.00 28.02
C ALA A 473 -13.85 24.12 29.55
N SER A 474 -12.90 23.47 30.24
CA SER A 474 -12.75 23.54 31.69
C SER A 474 -12.43 24.95 32.17
N GLU A 475 -11.54 25.67 31.48
CA GLU A 475 -11.22 27.08 31.81
C GLU A 475 -12.45 28.02 31.59
N ARG A 476 -13.20 27.80 30.52
CA ARG A 476 -14.45 28.56 30.27
C ARG A 476 -15.47 28.30 31.36
N LEU A 477 -15.63 27.04 31.77
CA LEU A 477 -16.57 26.69 32.86
C LEU A 477 -16.15 27.30 34.21
N ALA A 478 -14.86 27.39 34.49
CA ALA A 478 -14.31 27.97 35.70
C ALA A 478 -14.42 29.51 35.75
N SER A 479 -14.68 30.15 34.59
CA SER A 479 -14.81 31.62 34.52
C SER A 479 -16.22 32.07 34.90
N PRO A 480 -16.40 32.91 35.93
CA PRO A 480 -17.72 33.37 36.37
C PRO A 480 -18.55 34.14 35.30
N LYS A 481 -17.87 34.70 34.28
CA LYS A 481 -18.50 35.44 33.18
C LYS A 481 -19.07 34.54 32.10
N SER A 482 -18.61 33.30 31.97
CA SER A 482 -19.04 32.36 30.91
C SER A 482 -20.40 31.71 31.19
N LEU A 483 -20.86 31.71 32.44
CA LEU A 483 -22.09 31.04 32.88
C LEU A 483 -23.35 31.95 32.78
N ARG A 484 -23.21 33.22 32.39
CA ARG A 484 -24.37 34.10 32.20
C ARG A 484 -24.99 33.84 30.82
N PRO A 485 -26.32 33.57 30.69
CA PRO A 485 -26.97 33.48 29.41
C PRO A 485 -26.77 34.80 28.67
N GLN A 486 -26.04 34.77 27.57
CA GLN A 486 -25.78 35.95 26.76
C GLN A 486 -27.09 36.36 26.10
N SER A 487 -27.65 37.52 26.52
CA SER A 487 -28.64 38.21 25.70
C SER A 487 -27.98 38.53 24.35
N LYS A 488 -28.73 38.47 23.26
CA LYS A 488 -28.25 38.65 21.86
C LYS A 488 -27.51 39.98 21.59
N GLN A 489 -27.32 40.84 22.59
CA GLN A 489 -26.68 42.14 22.47
C GLN A 489 -25.27 42.26 23.08
N ALA A 490 -24.74 41.20 23.68
CA ALA A 490 -23.40 41.24 24.29
C ALA A 490 -22.44 40.21 23.66
N LEU A 491 -22.22 40.33 22.36
CA LEU A 491 -21.09 39.72 21.67
C LEU A 491 -19.78 40.52 21.87
N GLY A 492 -19.55 40.97 23.11
CA GLY A 492 -18.23 41.35 23.57
C GLY A 492 -17.46 40.10 23.84
N GLN A 493 -16.51 39.78 22.99
CA GLN A 493 -15.56 38.66 23.19
C GLN A 493 -14.99 38.72 24.61
N SER A 494 -15.02 37.61 25.32
CA SER A 494 -14.41 37.54 26.65
C SER A 494 -12.93 37.90 26.54
N GLU A 495 -12.34 38.40 27.58
CA GLU A 495 -10.91 38.74 27.61
C GLU A 495 -10.06 37.47 27.37
N LEU A 496 -10.59 36.30 27.75
CA LEU A 496 -9.98 35.01 27.46
C LEU A 496 -9.95 34.70 25.95
N ASP A 497 -11.08 34.93 25.23
CA ASP A 497 -11.12 34.75 23.77
C ASP A 497 -10.13 35.69 23.05
N LYS A 498 -9.89 36.87 23.61
CA LYS A 498 -8.88 37.81 23.09
C LYS A 498 -7.47 37.26 23.30
N VAL A 499 -7.18 36.74 24.50
CA VAL A 499 -5.86 36.14 24.82
C VAL A 499 -5.61 34.90 23.96
N GLU A 500 -6.59 34.02 23.81
CA GLU A 500 -6.49 32.80 22.95
C GLU A 500 -6.27 33.16 21.48
N ARG A 501 -6.96 34.20 20.98
CA ARG A 501 -6.74 34.70 19.61
C ARG A 501 -5.32 35.25 19.43
N ILE A 502 -4.81 36.00 20.40
CA ILE A 502 -3.45 36.53 20.39
C ILE A 502 -2.45 35.37 20.45
N GLU A 503 -2.66 34.35 21.30
CA GLU A 503 -1.80 33.17 21.39
C GLU A 503 -1.78 32.36 20.08
N SER A 504 -2.93 32.18 19.43
CA SER A 504 -3.01 31.54 18.13
C SER A 504 -2.31 32.33 17.02
N GLN A 505 -2.43 33.65 17.03
CA GLN A 505 -1.69 34.53 16.10
C GLN A 505 -0.16 34.46 16.36
N ILE A 506 0.26 34.44 17.63
CA ILE A 506 1.68 34.27 17.99
C ILE A 506 2.20 32.88 17.52
N ALA A 507 1.41 31.82 17.62
CA ALA A 507 1.80 30.50 17.14
C ALA A 507 1.96 30.48 15.62
N GLU A 508 1.05 31.13 14.89
CA GLU A 508 1.12 31.27 13.44
C GLU A 508 2.33 32.11 12.99
N LEU A 509 2.57 33.25 13.65
CA LEU A 509 3.75 34.07 13.38
C LEU A 509 5.07 33.31 13.63
N LYS A 510 5.11 32.46 14.67
CA LYS A 510 6.26 31.55 14.90
C LYS A 510 6.47 30.53 13.79
N ARG A 511 5.39 30.02 13.23
CA ARG A 511 5.45 29.11 12.10
C ARG A 511 6.04 29.81 10.89
N LEU A 512 5.47 30.95 10.52
CA LEU A 512 5.93 31.77 9.40
C LEU A 512 7.38 32.22 9.57
N LEU A 513 7.78 32.59 10.78
CA LEU A 513 9.17 32.99 11.06
C LEU A 513 10.15 31.83 10.83
N ARG A 514 9.80 30.61 11.28
CA ARG A 514 10.60 29.39 11.04
C ARG A 514 10.67 29.03 9.55
N GLU A 515 9.59 29.22 8.82
CA GLU A 515 9.57 29.03 7.37
C GLU A 515 10.47 30.04 6.64
N ALA A 516 10.41 31.32 7.06
CA ALA A 516 11.28 32.38 6.54
C ALA A 516 12.77 32.11 6.85
N GLU A 517 13.09 31.63 8.05
CA GLU A 517 14.44 31.20 8.42
C GLU A 517 14.96 30.06 7.55
N ARG A 518 14.13 29.05 7.27
CA ARG A 518 14.48 27.95 6.38
C ARG A 518 14.67 28.39 4.93
N ALA A 519 13.82 29.32 4.46
CA ALA A 519 13.92 29.86 3.11
C ALA A 519 15.15 30.75 2.90
N ALA A 520 15.69 31.36 3.95
CA ALA A 520 16.81 32.30 3.90
C ALA A 520 18.21 31.64 3.76
N ASN A 521 18.32 30.30 3.70
CA ASN A 521 19.55 29.55 3.42
C ASN A 521 20.82 30.11 4.10
N GLY A 522 20.74 30.44 5.41
CA GLY A 522 21.89 30.87 6.20
C GLY A 522 22.27 32.35 6.11
N LYS A 523 21.52 33.18 5.38
CA LYS A 523 21.63 34.64 5.41
C LYS A 523 20.30 35.25 5.85
N PRO A 524 20.05 35.38 7.17
CA PRO A 524 18.81 35.98 7.63
C PRO A 524 18.72 37.45 7.20
N PRO A 525 17.54 37.93 6.79
CA PRO A 525 17.30 39.35 6.57
C PRO A 525 17.57 40.13 7.87
N ALA A 526 18.07 41.38 7.73
CA ALA A 526 18.44 42.23 8.87
C ALA A 526 17.26 42.45 9.87
N ASP A 527 16.03 42.36 9.39
CA ASP A 527 14.83 42.59 10.18
C ASP A 527 14.33 41.32 10.96
N LEU A 528 14.90 40.15 10.69
CA LEU A 528 14.45 38.90 11.28
C LEU A 528 14.69 38.84 12.81
N ASP A 529 15.82 39.38 13.26
CA ASP A 529 16.14 39.47 14.69
C ASP A 529 15.27 40.50 15.43
N ALA A 530 14.88 41.58 14.75
CA ALA A 530 13.93 42.52 15.30
C ALA A 530 12.54 41.89 15.47
N LEU A 531 12.06 41.15 14.45
CA LEU A 531 10.80 40.41 14.51
C LEU A 531 10.78 39.32 15.60
N LYS A 532 11.91 38.63 15.82
CA LYS A 532 12.05 37.66 16.91
C LYS A 532 11.88 38.32 18.27
N LYS A 533 12.55 39.44 18.52
CA LYS A 533 12.42 40.21 19.77
C LYS A 533 11.02 40.73 19.99
N GLU A 534 10.37 41.18 18.94
CA GLU A 534 8.99 41.67 19.01
C GLU A 534 8.02 40.50 19.32
N LEU A 535 8.20 39.35 18.66
CA LEU A 535 7.42 38.14 18.92
C LEU A 535 7.61 37.66 20.37
N GLU A 536 8.84 37.66 20.89
CA GLU A 536 9.14 37.31 22.28
C GLU A 536 8.49 38.27 23.26
N SER A 537 8.49 39.58 22.97
CA SER A 537 7.79 40.59 23.78
C SER A 537 6.29 40.36 23.77
N LEU A 538 5.70 40.00 22.64
CA LEU A 538 4.26 39.67 22.52
C LEU A 538 3.92 38.43 23.33
N GLN A 539 4.79 37.40 23.33
CA GLN A 539 4.62 36.19 24.14
C GLN A 539 4.62 36.50 25.64
N ILE A 540 5.57 37.34 26.08
CA ILE A 540 5.66 37.73 27.49
C ILE A 540 4.36 38.49 27.89
N ARG A 541 3.87 39.39 27.04
CA ARG A 541 2.62 40.14 27.27
C ARG A 541 1.39 39.24 27.27
N ALA A 542 1.30 38.27 26.36
CA ALA A 542 0.20 37.31 26.31
C ALA A 542 0.18 36.41 27.54
N ARG A 543 1.36 35.91 27.99
CA ARG A 543 1.50 35.13 29.24
C ARG A 543 1.13 35.94 30.48
N ALA A 544 1.53 37.22 30.55
CA ALA A 544 1.17 38.12 31.66
C ALA A 544 -0.35 38.41 31.66
N ALA A 545 -0.93 38.63 30.49
CA ALA A 545 -2.39 38.81 30.37
C ALA A 545 -3.18 37.55 30.79
N ARG A 546 -2.66 36.35 30.42
CA ARG A 546 -3.26 35.09 30.85
C ARG A 546 -3.10 34.84 32.34
N ALA A 547 -1.96 35.19 32.93
CA ALA A 547 -1.73 35.09 34.37
C ALA A 547 -2.55 36.09 35.20
N ALA A 548 -2.94 37.23 34.62
CA ALA A 548 -3.83 38.23 35.23
C ALA A 548 -5.32 37.85 35.17
N LEU A 549 -5.70 36.84 34.39
CA LEU A 549 -7.05 36.28 34.41
C LEU A 549 -7.28 35.59 35.75
N PRO A 550 -8.46 35.72 36.37
CA PRO A 550 -8.72 35.17 37.70
C PRO A 550 -8.49 33.65 37.68
N SER A 551 -7.51 33.21 38.47
CA SER A 551 -7.22 31.80 38.71
C SER A 551 -8.45 31.09 39.29
N LYS A 552 -8.73 29.91 38.77
CA LYS A 552 -9.80 28.97 39.08
C LYS A 552 -10.47 29.21 40.44
N VAL A 553 -11.72 29.68 40.41
CA VAL A 553 -12.59 29.51 41.55
C VAL A 553 -12.97 28.03 41.53
N GLY A 554 -12.40 27.27 42.46
CA GLY A 554 -12.72 25.87 42.66
C GLY A 554 -14.23 25.75 42.89
N VAL A 555 -14.92 25.15 41.91
CA VAL A 555 -16.30 24.71 42.12
C VAL A 555 -16.18 23.47 43.00
N ALA A 556 -16.43 23.64 44.30
CA ALA A 556 -16.63 22.54 45.22
C ALA A 556 -17.88 21.77 44.78
N GLY A 557 -17.69 20.76 43.95
CA GLY A 557 -18.79 20.02 43.35
C GLY A 557 -18.95 18.65 43.98
N SER A 558 -20.13 18.17 44.07
CA SER A 558 -20.52 16.83 44.44
C SER A 558 -19.93 15.81 43.42
N LYS A 559 -19.48 14.67 43.91
CA LYS A 559 -18.85 13.60 43.13
C LYS A 559 -19.68 13.21 41.89
N GLY A 560 -19.08 13.29 40.72
CA GLY A 560 -19.39 12.43 39.58
C GLY A 560 -20.46 12.85 38.58
N GLU A 561 -21.31 13.89 38.90
CA GLU A 561 -22.40 14.33 38.00
C GLU A 561 -22.32 15.79 37.59
N ASP A 562 -21.20 16.45 37.87
CA ASP A 562 -20.95 17.83 37.53
C ASP A 562 -20.17 17.90 36.19
N LEU A 563 -20.50 18.88 35.36
CA LEU A 563 -19.84 19.10 34.07
C LEU A 563 -18.31 19.19 34.19
N ALA A 564 -17.85 19.88 35.26
CA ALA A 564 -16.43 20.00 35.55
C ALA A 564 -15.77 18.63 35.86
N GLY A 565 -16.46 17.74 36.57
CA GLY A 565 -16.01 16.39 36.86
C GLY A 565 -15.94 15.54 35.59
N LEU A 566 -16.93 15.64 34.71
CA LEU A 566 -16.95 14.94 33.42
C LEU A 566 -15.80 15.38 32.52
N LEU A 567 -15.56 16.71 32.42
CA LEU A 567 -14.44 17.25 31.63
C LEU A 567 -13.09 16.78 32.17
N ALA A 568 -12.93 16.70 33.51
CA ALA A 568 -11.71 16.20 34.12
C ALA A 568 -11.50 14.70 33.85
N THR A 569 -12.56 13.90 33.94
CA THR A 569 -12.50 12.46 33.64
C THR A 569 -12.15 12.21 32.17
N ASP A 570 -12.76 12.94 31.24
CA ASP A 570 -12.46 12.79 29.83
C ASP A 570 -11.06 13.29 29.48
N ARG A 571 -10.57 14.31 30.20
CA ARG A 571 -9.19 14.78 30.05
C ARG A 571 -8.17 13.70 30.50
N GLU A 572 -8.45 13.02 31.60
CA GLU A 572 -7.64 11.91 32.09
C GLU A 572 -7.65 10.76 31.07
N ARG A 573 -8.83 10.39 30.60
CA ARG A 573 -8.99 9.35 29.57
C ARG A 573 -8.27 9.68 28.25
N ALA A 574 -8.36 10.93 27.79
CA ALA A 574 -7.62 11.37 26.60
C ALA A 574 -6.10 11.27 26.82
N THR A 575 -5.61 11.51 28.05
CA THR A 575 -4.20 11.35 28.41
C THR A 575 -3.79 9.88 28.40
N GLU A 576 -4.64 8.99 28.93
CA GLU A 576 -4.39 7.54 28.91
C GLU A 576 -4.33 7.02 27.46
N LEU A 577 -5.30 7.40 26.63
CA LEU A 577 -5.32 7.04 25.20
C LEU A 577 -4.10 7.57 24.45
N TYR A 578 -3.66 8.79 24.76
CA TYR A 578 -2.42 9.33 24.18
C TYR A 578 -1.19 8.51 24.57
N ASN A 579 -1.10 8.10 25.83
CA ASN A 579 0.00 7.26 26.30
C ASN A 579 -0.06 5.85 25.69
N GLU A 580 -1.26 5.30 25.49
CA GLU A 580 -1.44 4.02 24.77
C GLU A 580 -1.02 4.14 23.31
N ALA A 581 -1.47 5.19 22.60
CA ALA A 581 -1.07 5.45 21.22
C ALA A 581 0.46 5.60 21.10
N GLN A 582 1.11 6.22 22.10
CA GLN A 582 2.57 6.32 22.14
C GLN A 582 3.24 4.95 22.32
N LYS A 583 2.71 4.07 23.14
CA LYS A 583 3.22 2.71 23.29
C LYS A 583 3.05 1.88 22.03
N LEU A 584 1.87 1.99 21.41
CA LEU A 584 1.60 1.32 20.12
C LEU A 584 2.51 1.84 19.01
N ARG A 585 2.76 3.15 18.97
CA ARG A 585 3.69 3.75 18.02
C ARG A 585 5.08 3.14 18.12
N VAL A 586 5.61 3.03 19.34
CA VAL A 586 6.93 2.39 19.58
C VAL A 586 6.93 0.93 19.14
N ALA A 587 5.84 0.19 19.39
CA ALA A 587 5.72 -1.20 18.96
C ALA A 587 5.67 -1.34 17.42
N VAL A 588 4.94 -0.45 16.73
CA VAL A 588 4.87 -0.45 15.26
C VAL A 588 6.19 0.01 14.64
N GLU A 589 6.88 0.97 15.23
CA GLU A 589 8.24 1.36 14.81
C GLU A 589 9.22 0.18 14.92
N ALA A 590 9.15 -0.60 16.00
CA ALA A 590 9.94 -1.82 16.13
C ALA A 590 9.55 -2.88 15.08
N GLN A 591 8.28 -3.00 14.75
CA GLN A 591 7.79 -3.87 13.67
C GLN A 591 8.27 -3.40 12.31
N GLU A 592 8.19 -2.10 12.02
CA GLU A 592 8.69 -1.49 10.78
C GLU A 592 10.19 -1.79 10.60
N LEU A 593 10.97 -1.63 11.66
CA LEU A 593 12.40 -1.96 11.67
C LEU A 593 12.65 -3.44 11.35
N SER A 594 11.89 -4.34 12.00
CA SER A 594 11.98 -5.78 11.73
C SER A 594 11.62 -6.13 10.27
N LEU A 595 10.55 -5.53 9.73
CA LEU A 595 10.13 -5.72 8.34
C LEU A 595 11.18 -5.20 7.35
N ALA A 596 11.78 -4.05 7.62
CA ALA A 596 12.86 -3.51 6.80
C ALA A 596 14.08 -4.44 6.81
N LYS A 597 14.45 -4.98 7.97
CA LYS A 597 15.52 -5.97 8.12
C LYS A 597 15.26 -7.24 7.33
N ASP A 598 14.03 -7.76 7.39
CA ASP A 598 13.61 -8.92 6.62
C ASP A 598 13.63 -8.62 5.10
N THR A 599 13.23 -7.42 4.71
CA THR A 599 13.28 -6.97 3.31
C THR A 599 14.71 -6.91 2.81
N LEU A 600 15.63 -6.28 3.56
CA LEU A 600 17.05 -6.25 3.21
C LEU A 600 17.66 -7.65 3.15
N THR A 601 17.27 -8.55 4.04
CA THR A 601 17.72 -9.96 4.03
C THR A 601 17.21 -10.71 2.80
N ARG A 602 15.95 -10.50 2.41
CA ARG A 602 15.39 -11.07 1.17
C ARG A 602 16.10 -10.51 -0.06
N LEU A 603 16.38 -9.20 -0.06
CA LEU A 603 17.11 -8.53 -1.11
C LEU A 603 18.54 -9.08 -1.27
N ASP A 604 19.31 -9.24 -0.16
CA ASP A 604 20.63 -9.88 -0.22
C ASP A 604 20.56 -11.26 -0.86
N ARG A 605 19.60 -12.10 -0.47
CA ARG A 605 19.42 -13.45 -1.05
C ARG A 605 19.07 -13.40 -2.54
N ARG A 606 18.17 -12.50 -2.95
CA ARG A 606 17.78 -12.31 -4.36
C ARG A 606 18.96 -11.84 -5.19
N LEU A 607 19.60 -10.74 -4.78
CA LEU A 607 20.75 -10.19 -5.49
C LEU A 607 21.93 -11.18 -5.52
N SER A 608 22.18 -11.91 -4.44
CA SER A 608 23.23 -12.95 -4.43
C SER A 608 23.01 -14.06 -5.46
N ARG A 609 21.74 -14.39 -5.78
CA ARG A 609 21.42 -15.33 -6.87
C ARG A 609 21.68 -14.70 -8.24
N LEU A 610 21.21 -13.49 -8.46
CA LEU A 610 21.36 -12.77 -9.73
C LEU A 610 22.83 -12.45 -10.04
N LEU A 611 23.59 -12.01 -9.04
CA LEU A 611 25.03 -11.74 -9.18
C LEU A 611 25.83 -13.00 -9.51
N ARG A 612 25.47 -14.14 -8.90
CA ARG A 612 26.08 -15.43 -9.30
C ARG A 612 25.75 -15.77 -10.75
N ARG A 613 24.50 -15.55 -11.19
CA ARG A 613 24.09 -15.78 -12.58
C ARG A 613 24.84 -14.84 -13.53
N ALA A 614 25.00 -13.56 -13.17
CA ALA A 614 25.79 -12.62 -13.95
C ALA A 614 27.26 -13.05 -14.10
N ARG A 615 27.90 -13.50 -12.99
CA ARG A 615 29.28 -14.01 -13.04
C ARG A 615 29.40 -15.28 -13.87
N LEU A 616 28.43 -16.19 -13.81
CA LEU A 616 28.38 -17.36 -14.67
C LEU A 616 28.20 -16.98 -16.14
N GLY A 617 27.30 -16.07 -16.46
CA GLY A 617 27.12 -15.52 -17.80
C GLY A 617 28.41 -14.93 -18.36
N ARG A 618 29.19 -14.23 -17.54
CA ARG A 618 30.51 -13.75 -17.98
C ARG A 618 31.49 -14.88 -18.31
N ILE A 619 31.47 -15.94 -17.55
CA ILE A 619 32.29 -17.15 -17.91
C ILE A 619 31.80 -17.69 -19.24
N GLU A 620 30.48 -17.79 -19.43
CA GLU A 620 29.87 -18.28 -20.68
C GLU A 620 30.22 -17.36 -21.88
N THR A 621 30.28 -16.02 -21.69
CA THR A 621 30.72 -15.09 -22.76
C THR A 621 32.18 -15.37 -23.17
N VAL A 622 33.07 -15.60 -22.20
CA VAL A 622 34.48 -15.91 -22.48
C VAL A 622 34.62 -17.26 -23.21
N LEU A 623 33.91 -18.29 -22.76
CA LEU A 623 33.91 -19.60 -23.40
C LEU A 623 33.28 -19.55 -24.80
N GLY A 624 32.17 -18.81 -24.97
CA GLY A 624 31.53 -18.61 -26.26
C GLY A 624 32.46 -17.92 -27.25
N LYS A 625 33.09 -16.80 -26.82
CA LYS A 625 34.07 -16.10 -27.63
C LYS A 625 35.24 -16.96 -28.03
N LYS A 626 35.80 -17.77 -27.09
CA LYS A 626 36.87 -18.73 -27.39
C LYS A 626 36.40 -19.72 -28.47
N ARG A 627 35.21 -20.31 -28.32
CA ARG A 627 34.69 -21.29 -29.28
C ARG A 627 34.41 -20.66 -30.65
N SER A 628 33.93 -19.43 -30.69
CA SER A 628 33.76 -18.65 -31.95
C SER A 628 35.09 -18.52 -32.67
N LEU A 629 36.15 -18.12 -31.94
CA LEU A 629 37.50 -17.99 -32.49
C LEU A 629 38.07 -19.35 -32.95
N GLU A 630 37.82 -20.43 -32.22
CA GLU A 630 38.23 -21.79 -32.64
C GLU A 630 37.57 -22.17 -33.96
N ILE A 631 36.27 -21.87 -34.14
CA ILE A 631 35.54 -22.14 -35.38
C ILE A 631 36.08 -21.28 -36.53
N GLU A 632 36.37 -20.02 -36.27
CA GLU A 632 36.95 -19.11 -37.28
C GLU A 632 38.32 -19.58 -37.72
N VAL A 633 39.20 -19.99 -36.79
CA VAL A 633 40.52 -20.53 -37.08
C VAL A 633 40.41 -21.85 -37.89
N GLU A 634 39.46 -22.70 -37.52
CA GLU A 634 39.23 -23.96 -38.25
C GLU A 634 38.75 -23.68 -39.68
N ALA A 635 37.80 -22.74 -39.87
CA ALA A 635 37.30 -22.31 -41.18
C ALA A 635 38.45 -21.75 -42.04
N LEU A 636 39.29 -20.90 -41.46
CA LEU A 636 40.50 -20.35 -42.13
C LEU A 636 41.46 -21.47 -42.53
N SER A 637 41.68 -22.45 -41.66
CA SER A 637 42.58 -23.60 -41.95
C SER A 637 42.06 -24.45 -43.10
N GLN A 638 40.75 -24.44 -43.33
CA GLN A 638 40.10 -25.12 -44.47
C GLN A 638 40.02 -24.25 -45.73
N GLY A 639 40.56 -23.06 -45.69
CA GLY A 639 40.54 -22.10 -46.79
C GLY A 639 39.22 -21.36 -46.96
N LEU A 640 38.32 -21.40 -45.95
CA LEU A 640 37.10 -20.65 -45.90
C LEU A 640 37.37 -19.30 -45.24
N LEU A 641 37.03 -18.19 -45.87
CA LEU A 641 37.10 -16.87 -45.26
C LEU A 641 35.88 -16.71 -44.31
N PRO A 642 36.09 -16.36 -43.01
CA PRO A 642 34.99 -15.99 -42.15
C PRO A 642 34.20 -14.84 -42.71
N GLN A 643 32.88 -14.83 -42.50
CA GLN A 643 31.98 -13.74 -42.96
C GLN A 643 32.42 -12.38 -42.47
N THR A 644 32.95 -12.29 -41.23
CA THR A 644 33.51 -11.06 -40.67
C THR A 644 34.68 -10.52 -41.43
N ILE A 645 35.51 -11.38 -42.04
CA ILE A 645 36.57 -10.97 -42.93
C ILE A 645 36.04 -10.54 -44.28
N ILE A 646 35.09 -11.29 -44.84
CA ILE A 646 34.38 -10.95 -46.08
C ILE A 646 33.76 -9.58 -45.97
N ASP A 647 32.98 -9.35 -44.87
CA ASP A 647 32.32 -8.05 -44.62
C ASP A 647 33.32 -6.89 -44.34
N SER A 648 34.55 -7.20 -43.91
CA SER A 648 35.60 -6.21 -43.71
C SER A 648 36.44 -5.95 -44.95
N LEU A 649 36.32 -6.74 -45.97
CA LEU A 649 36.94 -6.47 -47.25
C LEU A 649 36.19 -5.27 -47.88
N ASP A 650 36.93 -4.16 -47.96
CA ASP A 650 36.46 -2.99 -48.68
C ASP A 650 36.46 -3.36 -50.18
N ALA A 651 35.29 -3.77 -50.66
CA ALA A 651 35.11 -4.22 -52.03
C ALA A 651 35.63 -3.23 -53.05
N ALA A 652 35.58 -1.93 -52.70
CA ALA A 652 36.06 -0.84 -53.50
C ALA A 652 37.58 -0.90 -53.77
N ARG A 653 38.36 -1.61 -52.94
CA ARG A 653 39.84 -1.79 -53.13
C ARG A 653 40.20 -2.77 -54.20
N TYR A 654 39.29 -3.61 -54.59
CA TYR A 654 39.49 -4.72 -55.58
C TYR A 654 38.79 -4.49 -56.90
N LEU A 655 38.07 -3.37 -57.02
CA LEU A 655 37.38 -2.95 -58.26
C LEU A 655 38.37 -2.21 -59.16
N GLY A 656 38.36 -2.53 -60.48
CA GLY A 656 38.97 -1.75 -61.52
C GLY A 656 38.25 -0.41 -61.70
N ASP A 657 38.88 0.54 -62.40
CA ASP A 657 38.33 1.88 -62.65
C ASP A 657 37.00 1.85 -63.50
N ASP A 658 36.68 0.71 -64.09
CA ASP A 658 35.53 0.43 -64.92
C ASP A 658 34.54 -0.60 -64.27
N GLU A 659 34.80 -1.02 -63.01
CA GLU A 659 33.97 -1.96 -62.26
C GLU A 659 33.27 -1.29 -61.10
N GLU A 660 31.98 -1.57 -60.88
CA GLU A 660 31.19 -1.08 -59.76
C GLU A 660 30.70 -2.31 -58.89
N TYR A 661 30.91 -2.20 -57.58
CA TYR A 661 30.44 -3.25 -56.67
C TYR A 661 28.98 -2.99 -56.31
N TRP A 662 28.13 -3.96 -56.68
CA TRP A 662 26.74 -3.95 -56.29
C TRP A 662 26.47 -5.08 -55.31
N PRO A 663 26.20 -4.79 -54.02
CA PRO A 663 25.92 -5.85 -53.06
C PRO A 663 24.56 -6.48 -53.42
N PHE A 664 24.53 -7.82 -53.54
CA PHE A 664 23.28 -8.57 -53.71
C PHE A 664 22.53 -8.59 -52.37
N GLU A 665 21.41 -7.88 -52.29
CA GLU A 665 20.52 -7.81 -51.13
C GLU A 665 19.25 -8.68 -51.30
N GLY A 666 19.26 -9.63 -52.22
CA GLY A 666 18.13 -10.52 -52.49
C GLY A 666 17.20 -10.00 -53.60
N GLU A 667 17.70 -9.03 -54.41
CA GLU A 667 16.94 -8.54 -55.59
C GLU A 667 16.83 -9.64 -56.63
N ASP A 668 15.66 -9.77 -57.24
CA ASP A 668 15.40 -10.63 -58.39
C ASP A 668 15.67 -9.85 -59.67
N TRP A 669 16.89 -10.03 -60.23
CA TRP A 669 17.28 -9.37 -61.51
C TRP A 669 16.76 -10.18 -62.67
N SER A 670 15.50 -9.96 -63.01
CA SER A 670 14.80 -10.67 -64.09
C SER A 670 15.45 -10.50 -65.47
N ASP A 671 16.31 -9.50 -65.65
CA ASP A 671 17.08 -9.21 -66.88
C ASP A 671 18.40 -9.96 -66.98
N GLU A 672 18.96 -10.54 -65.93
CA GLU A 672 20.14 -11.40 -65.98
C GLU A 672 19.88 -12.75 -66.66
N TYR A 673 18.62 -13.17 -66.77
CA TYR A 673 18.25 -14.44 -67.38
C TYR A 673 17.92 -14.33 -68.87
N VAL A 674 17.95 -13.14 -69.44
CA VAL A 674 17.61 -12.95 -70.88
C VAL A 674 18.70 -13.46 -71.82
N GLY A 675 19.93 -13.73 -71.27
CA GLY A 675 21.03 -14.24 -72.09
C GLY A 675 21.08 -15.75 -72.25
N GLY A 676 20.38 -16.53 -71.39
CA GLY A 676 20.46 -18.01 -71.37
C GLY A 676 19.72 -18.73 -72.50
N GLU A 677 18.77 -18.11 -73.15
CA GLU A 677 18.05 -18.74 -74.28
C GLU A 677 18.77 -18.66 -75.63
N ASN A 678 19.81 -17.86 -75.77
CA ASN A 678 20.56 -17.73 -77.00
C ASN A 678 21.85 -18.60 -77.06
N LEU A 679 22.01 -19.46 -76.07
CA LEU A 679 23.11 -20.44 -76.07
C LEU A 679 22.63 -21.88 -76.38
N LYS A 680 21.78 -22.04 -77.36
CA LYS A 680 21.50 -23.33 -77.98
C LYS A 680 21.92 -23.34 -79.45
#